data_520717e1d8f8e673ba456079dd78c672
#
_entry.id   520717e1d8f8e673ba456079dd78c672
#
_cell.length_a   1.000
_cell.length_b   1.000
_cell.length_c   1.000
_cell.angle_alpha   90.00
_cell.angle_beta   90.00
_cell.angle_gamma   90.00
#
_symmetry.space_group_name_H-M   'P 1'
#
loop_
_entity.id
_entity.type
_entity.pdbx_description
1 polymer ?
#
loop_
_entity_poly.entity_id
_entity_poly.type
_entity_poly.pdbx_seq_one_letter_code
_entity_poly.pdbx_strand_id
1 'polypeptide(L)'
;MRANLPAFLAALALAASAAAAPAATGDGRLLVNLNPGWRFLAGDDPRAGDAGFDDASWQAVDLPHTWNGLDGEDGGDNYRRGAGWYRRHLAVDASLAGRRLYLQFDGASLKADVYVNGVLLGSHTGGFARFRLDATKTLRPGADNVLAVRVDNSQLGIPPTSADFTIFGGLYRGVWLLATDPVQVSTMDLGSPGVFIEERGVSADSAGVIVRAELENHGPIPRDVDVRVAVLDASRSAVADSTFRTRLDPGASSEVVKPLSVARPRLWDARRDPYLYAVRVELRPVAADGAKGALSDAVEQPLGIRSFSVDPDRGFILNGRHLDLHGFNRHQDRPDKGWAISDPDEAEDFAILMDSGATAMRTSHYQQSETWYQRCDRAGMVVWTEIPNWQTGRDTPEYLESDKEQLRELIRQNFNHPSVFFWGVGNETGGPAADALAAAGAAVAREEDPSRPSTYASNHDASDPKNWHTDVVAFNRYYGWYLGAVADFAPWLDGTRADHPKARFGMSEFGAGASILQHAENPPRPEARGPWHPEEYQNLVHEAYWAALKDRPYVWCKFIWCLFDFASDGRNEGDHAGRNDKGLVTYDRKTKKDAFFFYKANWSSDPVLHITSCRFTQRTEAATEVKVYSNAPSVTLEINGVALGGRDDPSGGRIFRWPGVTLNPGENRVRATAHFGASDLVDSCVWTLKSP
;
A
#
# COMPACT_ATOMS: atom_id res chain seq x y z
N MET A 1 40.36 -56.69 -25.34
CA MET A 1 39.85 -56.68 -23.95
C MET A 1 38.71 -55.71 -23.85
N ARG A 2 37.47 -56.18 -23.73
CA ARG A 2 36.25 -55.35 -23.60
C ARG A 2 36.01 -55.25 -22.11
N ALA A 3 35.88 -53.98 -21.63
CA ALA A 3 35.46 -53.68 -20.27
C ALA A 3 34.00 -53.24 -20.30
N ASN A 4 33.15 -53.98 -19.59
CA ASN A 4 31.73 -53.69 -19.36
C ASN A 4 31.58 -52.56 -18.33
N LEU A 5 30.79 -51.51 -18.66
CA LEU A 5 30.23 -50.58 -17.68
C LEU A 5 28.83 -51.07 -17.29
N PRO A 6 28.47 -51.05 -16.02
CA PRO A 6 27.10 -51.33 -15.60
C PRO A 6 26.24 -50.06 -15.70
N ALA A 7 25.02 -50.25 -16.21
CA ALA A 7 23.96 -49.24 -16.26
C ALA A 7 23.39 -49.00 -14.85
N PHE A 8 23.45 -47.76 -14.35
CA PHE A 8 22.72 -47.32 -13.17
C PHE A 8 21.31 -46.91 -13.58
N LEU A 9 20.32 -47.68 -13.17
CA LEU A 9 18.92 -47.30 -13.17
C LEU A 9 18.74 -46.30 -12.03
N ALA A 10 18.49 -45.03 -12.35
CA ALA A 10 18.01 -44.00 -11.40
C ALA A 10 16.51 -44.18 -11.18
N ALA A 11 16.13 -44.73 -10.05
CA ALA A 11 14.75 -44.70 -9.58
C ALA A 11 14.38 -43.27 -9.17
N LEU A 12 13.50 -42.63 -9.93
CA LEU A 12 12.85 -41.39 -9.50
C LEU A 12 11.90 -41.71 -8.33
N ALA A 13 12.31 -41.38 -7.13
CA ALA A 13 11.42 -41.37 -5.98
C ALA A 13 10.52 -40.09 -6.10
N LEU A 14 9.24 -40.29 -6.40
CA LEU A 14 8.24 -39.25 -6.15
C LEU A 14 8.21 -38.97 -4.65
N ALA A 15 8.82 -37.87 -4.23
CA ALA A 15 8.60 -37.31 -2.90
C ALA A 15 7.19 -36.70 -2.87
N ALA A 16 6.24 -37.42 -2.28
CA ALA A 16 4.98 -36.85 -1.87
C ALA A 16 5.32 -35.75 -0.85
N SER A 17 5.10 -34.49 -1.23
CA SER A 17 5.20 -33.37 -0.30
C SER A 17 4.14 -33.56 0.77
N ALA A 18 4.55 -33.89 1.97
CA ALA A 18 3.68 -33.87 3.14
C ALA A 18 3.12 -32.46 3.26
N ALA A 19 1.81 -32.32 3.12
CA ALA A 19 1.11 -31.08 3.41
C ALA A 19 1.47 -30.66 4.84
N ALA A 20 1.97 -29.44 5.01
CA ALA A 20 2.23 -28.90 6.32
C ALA A 20 0.93 -28.95 7.13
N ALA A 21 0.99 -29.53 8.33
CA ALA A 21 -0.15 -29.61 9.22
C ALA A 21 -0.68 -28.18 9.46
N PRO A 22 -2.01 -27.99 9.42
CA PRO A 22 -2.62 -26.70 9.58
C PRO A 22 -2.27 -26.12 10.97
N ALA A 23 -1.78 -24.88 11.01
CA ALA A 23 -1.61 -24.17 12.26
C ALA A 23 -3.00 -23.84 12.83
N ALA A 24 -3.45 -24.60 13.84
CA ALA A 24 -4.62 -24.24 14.61
C ALA A 24 -4.30 -22.94 15.34
N THR A 25 -4.92 -21.83 14.96
CA THR A 25 -5.00 -20.67 15.83
C THR A 25 -5.82 -21.13 17.05
N GLY A 26 -5.43 -20.87 18.28
CA GLY A 26 -6.22 -21.25 19.48
C GLY A 26 -7.61 -20.59 19.55
N ASP A 27 -8.10 -20.06 18.42
CA ASP A 27 -9.23 -19.15 18.27
C ASP A 27 -10.47 -19.78 17.61
N GLY A 28 -10.52 -21.10 17.45
CA GLY A 28 -11.63 -21.78 16.78
C GLY A 28 -11.61 -21.73 15.26
N ARG A 29 -10.87 -20.81 14.65
CA ARG A 29 -10.62 -20.69 13.20
C ARG A 29 -9.37 -21.45 12.79
N LEU A 30 -9.39 -21.95 11.55
CA LEU A 30 -8.23 -22.54 10.92
C LEU A 30 -8.02 -21.88 9.56
N LEU A 31 -6.81 -21.41 9.31
CA LEU A 31 -6.43 -20.82 8.02
C LEU A 31 -5.34 -21.70 7.38
N VAL A 32 -5.68 -22.35 6.26
CA VAL A 32 -4.77 -23.24 5.52
C VAL A 32 -4.24 -22.51 4.32
N ASN A 33 -2.91 -22.48 4.18
CA ASN A 33 -2.23 -21.86 3.04
C ASN A 33 -2.44 -22.70 1.77
N LEU A 34 -3.02 -22.10 0.74
CA LEU A 34 -3.22 -22.70 -0.57
C LEU A 34 -2.29 -22.13 -1.65
N ASN A 35 -1.23 -21.41 -1.30
CA ASN A 35 -0.37 -20.77 -2.28
C ASN A 35 0.50 -21.73 -3.11
N PRO A 36 1.07 -22.82 -2.57
CA PRO A 36 1.89 -23.74 -3.38
C PRO A 36 1.07 -24.68 -4.27
N GLY A 37 1.65 -25.10 -5.38
CA GLY A 37 1.17 -26.25 -6.16
C GLY A 37 0.02 -25.94 -7.12
N TRP A 38 0.01 -24.79 -7.74
CA TRP A 38 -0.93 -24.42 -8.79
C TRP A 38 -0.41 -24.78 -10.18
N ARG A 39 -1.34 -24.87 -11.13
CA ARG A 39 -1.09 -24.96 -12.56
C ARG A 39 -1.69 -23.73 -13.22
N PHE A 40 -0.98 -23.14 -14.17
CA PHE A 40 -1.39 -21.93 -14.89
C PHE A 40 -1.45 -22.15 -16.39
N LEU A 41 -2.53 -21.66 -17.03
CA LEU A 41 -2.70 -21.58 -18.48
C LEU A 41 -2.93 -20.12 -18.88
N ALA A 42 -2.09 -19.60 -19.76
CA ALA A 42 -2.32 -18.31 -20.41
C ALA A 42 -3.36 -18.49 -21.53
N GLY A 43 -4.49 -17.79 -21.45
CA GLY A 43 -5.58 -17.90 -22.41
C GLY A 43 -6.89 -18.28 -21.76
N ASP A 44 -7.92 -18.43 -22.58
CA ASP A 44 -9.27 -18.76 -22.11
C ASP A 44 -9.74 -20.09 -22.73
N ASP A 45 -9.93 -21.11 -21.90
CA ASP A 45 -10.62 -22.35 -22.27
C ASP A 45 -11.77 -22.56 -21.27
N PRO A 46 -13.02 -22.35 -21.69
CA PRO A 46 -14.19 -22.47 -20.81
C PRO A 46 -14.32 -23.84 -20.13
N ARG A 47 -13.71 -24.90 -20.70
CA ARG A 47 -13.72 -26.26 -20.12
C ARG A 47 -12.72 -26.39 -18.96
N ALA A 48 -11.82 -25.44 -18.79
CA ALA A 48 -10.84 -25.44 -17.70
C ALA A 48 -11.48 -25.38 -16.31
N GLY A 49 -12.76 -25.00 -16.22
CA GLY A 49 -13.59 -25.11 -15.02
C GLY A 49 -14.01 -26.54 -14.66
N ASP A 50 -14.00 -27.48 -15.62
CA ASP A 50 -14.48 -28.84 -15.41
C ASP A 50 -13.54 -29.63 -14.49
N ALA A 51 -14.11 -30.45 -13.59
CA ALA A 51 -13.35 -31.24 -12.64
C ALA A 51 -12.36 -32.23 -13.33
N GLY A 52 -12.80 -32.81 -14.43
CA GLY A 52 -12.03 -33.81 -15.20
C GLY A 52 -11.10 -33.25 -16.26
N PHE A 53 -10.93 -31.94 -16.34
CA PHE A 53 -10.04 -31.30 -17.31
C PHE A 53 -8.58 -31.69 -17.05
N ASP A 54 -7.84 -32.08 -18.10
CA ASP A 54 -6.42 -32.42 -18.00
C ASP A 54 -5.54 -31.16 -18.00
N ASP A 55 -4.94 -30.87 -16.85
CA ASP A 55 -4.04 -29.73 -16.63
C ASP A 55 -2.56 -30.15 -16.53
N ALA A 56 -2.20 -31.39 -16.87
CA ALA A 56 -0.85 -31.92 -16.72
C ALA A 56 0.22 -31.13 -17.51
N SER A 57 -0.19 -30.56 -18.66
CA SER A 57 0.69 -29.76 -19.51
C SER A 57 0.80 -28.29 -19.11
N TRP A 58 0.02 -27.83 -18.12
CA TRP A 58 0.04 -26.44 -17.70
C TRP A 58 1.31 -26.10 -16.92
N GLN A 59 1.71 -24.84 -16.95
CA GLN A 59 2.86 -24.34 -16.20
C GLN A 59 2.63 -24.54 -14.70
N ALA A 60 3.58 -25.15 -14.00
CA ALA A 60 3.57 -25.22 -12.54
C ALA A 60 3.97 -23.85 -11.97
N VAL A 61 3.16 -23.33 -11.06
CA VAL A 61 3.38 -22.02 -10.40
C VAL A 61 3.01 -22.11 -8.92
N ASP A 62 3.64 -21.28 -8.11
CA ASP A 62 3.22 -20.96 -6.76
C ASP A 62 2.67 -19.52 -6.70
N LEU A 63 1.76 -19.25 -5.76
CA LEU A 63 1.25 -17.90 -5.54
C LEU A 63 2.13 -17.16 -4.51
N PRO A 64 2.25 -15.85 -4.63
CA PRO A 64 1.62 -14.96 -5.61
C PRO A 64 2.21 -15.11 -7.03
N HIS A 65 1.36 -14.96 -8.06
CA HIS A 65 1.76 -15.10 -9.46
C HIS A 65 1.07 -14.08 -10.35
N THR A 66 1.82 -13.48 -11.28
CA THR A 66 1.33 -12.68 -12.40
C THR A 66 1.89 -13.20 -13.72
N TRP A 67 1.10 -13.10 -14.79
CA TRP A 67 1.53 -13.56 -16.12
C TRP A 67 2.21 -12.49 -16.96
N ASN A 68 2.21 -11.23 -16.52
CA ASN A 68 2.79 -10.10 -17.24
C ASN A 68 3.79 -9.30 -16.40
N GLY A 69 4.52 -9.99 -15.51
CA GLY A 69 5.55 -9.35 -14.67
C GLY A 69 6.65 -8.71 -15.51
N LEU A 70 7.20 -9.44 -16.48
CA LEU A 70 8.22 -8.92 -17.41
C LEU A 70 7.60 -8.09 -18.53
N ASP A 71 6.59 -8.63 -19.20
CA ASP A 71 5.85 -8.02 -20.32
C ASP A 71 5.19 -6.67 -19.96
N GLY A 72 4.96 -6.40 -18.69
CA GLY A 72 4.35 -5.16 -18.22
C GLY A 72 5.34 -4.07 -17.82
N GLU A 73 6.63 -4.25 -18.06
CA GLU A 73 7.69 -3.29 -17.72
C GLU A 73 8.72 -3.06 -18.84
N ASP A 74 8.55 -3.69 -20.00
CA ASP A 74 9.51 -3.64 -21.11
C ASP A 74 9.19 -2.55 -22.16
N GLY A 75 8.04 -1.91 -22.04
CA GLY A 75 7.57 -0.81 -22.88
C GLY A 75 6.82 -1.28 -24.12
N GLY A 76 6.16 -0.33 -24.78
CA GLY A 76 5.43 -0.61 -26.02
C GLY A 76 3.91 -0.52 -25.89
N ASP A 77 3.37 -0.43 -24.68
CA ASP A 77 1.92 -0.41 -24.39
C ASP A 77 1.19 -1.64 -24.95
N ASN A 78 1.86 -2.78 -24.92
CA ASN A 78 1.42 -4.02 -25.57
C ASN A 78 1.35 -5.22 -24.62
N TYR A 79 1.53 -5.00 -23.32
CA TYR A 79 1.49 -6.07 -22.32
C TYR A 79 0.17 -6.85 -22.36
N ARG A 80 0.28 -8.15 -22.09
CA ARG A 80 -0.86 -9.06 -22.19
C ARG A 80 -1.98 -8.70 -21.21
N ARG A 81 -3.16 -8.36 -21.76
CA ARG A 81 -4.43 -8.26 -21.04
C ARG A 81 -5.38 -9.33 -21.57
N GLY A 82 -6.15 -9.96 -20.69
CA GLY A 82 -7.07 -11.03 -21.04
C GLY A 82 -7.21 -12.06 -19.93
N ALA A 83 -7.79 -13.22 -20.27
CA ALA A 83 -8.01 -14.29 -19.33
C ALA A 83 -6.79 -15.18 -19.12
N GLY A 84 -6.66 -15.71 -17.91
CA GLY A 84 -5.76 -16.78 -17.54
C GLY A 84 -6.44 -17.73 -16.54
N TRP A 85 -6.12 -19.01 -16.61
CA TRP A 85 -6.67 -20.01 -15.73
C TRP A 85 -5.63 -20.56 -14.77
N TYR A 86 -6.08 -20.74 -13.52
CA TYR A 86 -5.33 -21.37 -12.46
C TYR A 86 -6.08 -22.63 -12.01
N ARG A 87 -5.35 -23.75 -11.82
CA ARG A 87 -5.94 -24.97 -11.29
C ARG A 87 -5.08 -25.53 -10.18
N ARG A 88 -5.76 -26.15 -9.19
CA ARG A 88 -5.08 -26.83 -8.09
C ARG A 88 -5.85 -28.06 -7.66
N HIS A 89 -5.14 -29.17 -7.50
CA HIS A 89 -5.64 -30.37 -6.85
C HIS A 89 -5.43 -30.23 -5.34
N LEU A 90 -6.50 -30.36 -4.56
CA LEU A 90 -6.53 -30.04 -3.13
C LEU A 90 -7.10 -31.21 -2.34
N ALA A 91 -6.26 -31.85 -1.51
CA ALA A 91 -6.74 -32.77 -0.47
C ALA A 91 -7.23 -31.93 0.73
N VAL A 92 -8.51 -32.01 1.04
CA VAL A 92 -9.11 -31.35 2.20
C VAL A 92 -9.13 -32.34 3.37
N ASP A 93 -8.58 -31.96 4.52
CA ASP A 93 -8.48 -32.83 5.68
C ASP A 93 -9.87 -33.28 6.16
N ALA A 94 -10.03 -34.58 6.46
CA ALA A 94 -11.27 -35.18 6.94
C ALA A 94 -11.75 -34.57 8.28
N SER A 95 -10.85 -34.06 9.12
CA SER A 95 -11.19 -33.40 10.39
C SER A 95 -11.97 -32.11 10.22
N LEU A 96 -12.01 -31.55 8.99
CA LEU A 96 -12.81 -30.37 8.66
C LEU A 96 -14.29 -30.70 8.35
N ALA A 97 -14.67 -31.96 8.37
CA ALA A 97 -16.07 -32.36 8.22
C ALA A 97 -16.92 -31.70 9.31
N GLY A 98 -18.05 -31.10 8.89
CA GLY A 98 -18.96 -30.37 9.80
C GLY A 98 -18.57 -28.92 10.12
N ARG A 99 -17.41 -28.46 9.67
CA ARG A 99 -17.03 -27.03 9.74
C ARG A 99 -17.60 -26.27 8.54
N ARG A 100 -17.64 -24.94 8.66
CA ARG A 100 -17.85 -24.04 7.53
C ARG A 100 -16.52 -23.86 6.81
N LEU A 101 -16.53 -23.92 5.49
CA LEU A 101 -15.34 -23.86 4.65
C LEU A 101 -15.46 -22.70 3.66
N TYR A 102 -14.54 -21.78 3.72
CA TYR A 102 -14.51 -20.62 2.83
C TYR A 102 -13.19 -20.58 2.06
N LEU A 103 -13.27 -20.33 0.77
CA LEU A 103 -12.10 -19.97 -0.03
C LEU A 103 -11.88 -18.45 0.07
N GLN A 104 -10.73 -18.03 0.56
CA GLN A 104 -10.35 -16.64 0.65
C GLN A 104 -9.25 -16.33 -0.36
N PHE A 105 -9.45 -15.26 -1.09
CA PHE A 105 -8.49 -14.67 -2.03
C PHE A 105 -8.14 -13.28 -1.54
N ASP A 106 -6.87 -12.98 -1.35
CA ASP A 106 -6.42 -11.67 -0.87
C ASP A 106 -6.31 -10.63 -1.98
N GLY A 107 -6.54 -11.04 -3.25
CA GLY A 107 -6.62 -10.21 -4.44
C GLY A 107 -6.46 -11.01 -5.73
N ALA A 108 -7.23 -10.67 -6.74
CA ALA A 108 -7.18 -11.26 -8.08
C ALA A 108 -7.55 -10.22 -9.13
N SER A 109 -6.71 -9.96 -10.09
CA SER A 109 -6.84 -8.79 -10.98
C SER A 109 -7.37 -9.15 -12.37
N LEU A 110 -8.51 -8.58 -12.80
CA LEU A 110 -9.48 -7.66 -12.15
C LEU A 110 -10.78 -8.37 -11.78
N LYS A 111 -11.10 -9.44 -12.52
CA LYS A 111 -12.29 -10.30 -12.31
C LYS A 111 -11.83 -11.73 -12.08
N ALA A 112 -12.41 -12.40 -11.12
CA ALA A 112 -12.19 -13.81 -10.85
C ALA A 112 -13.51 -14.60 -10.87
N ASP A 113 -13.54 -15.73 -11.61
CA ASP A 113 -14.59 -16.73 -11.56
C ASP A 113 -14.01 -18.01 -10.92
N VAL A 114 -14.57 -18.47 -9.82
CA VAL A 114 -14.02 -19.56 -9.00
C VAL A 114 -14.88 -20.80 -9.09
N TYR A 115 -14.28 -21.93 -9.44
CA TYR A 115 -14.93 -23.24 -9.58
C TYR A 115 -14.35 -24.22 -8.57
N VAL A 116 -15.21 -25.02 -7.97
CA VAL A 116 -14.84 -26.14 -7.10
C VAL A 116 -15.49 -27.41 -7.64
N ASN A 117 -14.69 -28.43 -7.94
CA ASN A 117 -15.18 -29.71 -8.46
C ASN A 117 -16.06 -29.59 -9.71
N GLY A 118 -15.78 -28.62 -10.57
CA GLY A 118 -16.54 -28.36 -11.80
C GLY A 118 -17.76 -27.46 -11.62
N VAL A 119 -18.06 -27.01 -10.40
CA VAL A 119 -19.21 -26.14 -10.11
C VAL A 119 -18.71 -24.71 -9.91
N LEU A 120 -19.30 -23.74 -10.64
CA LEU A 120 -19.03 -22.31 -10.40
C LEU A 120 -19.52 -21.96 -8.98
N LEU A 121 -18.58 -21.64 -8.11
CA LEU A 121 -18.86 -21.26 -6.72
C LEU A 121 -19.32 -19.81 -6.62
N GLY A 122 -18.73 -18.94 -7.41
CA GLY A 122 -19.05 -17.51 -7.47
C GLY A 122 -17.99 -16.73 -8.25
N SER A 123 -18.25 -15.43 -8.38
CA SER A 123 -17.38 -14.49 -9.06
C SER A 123 -17.11 -13.29 -8.17
N HIS A 124 -15.96 -12.62 -8.39
CA HIS A 124 -15.62 -11.35 -7.77
C HIS A 124 -15.14 -10.36 -8.83
N THR A 125 -15.52 -9.09 -8.67
CA THR A 125 -15.11 -7.96 -9.51
C THR A 125 -14.41 -6.92 -8.66
N GLY A 126 -13.27 -6.42 -9.12
CA GLY A 126 -12.38 -5.56 -8.36
C GLY A 126 -11.05 -6.26 -8.07
N GLY A 127 -9.94 -5.60 -8.44
CA GLY A 127 -8.64 -6.26 -8.47
C GLY A 127 -7.93 -6.37 -7.13
N PHE A 128 -8.32 -5.57 -6.11
CA PHE A 128 -7.41 -5.23 -5.02
C PHE A 128 -7.92 -5.64 -3.63
N ALA A 129 -9.22 -5.87 -3.49
CA ALA A 129 -9.83 -6.27 -2.24
C ALA A 129 -9.72 -7.78 -2.01
N ARG A 130 -9.76 -8.19 -0.75
CA ARG A 130 -9.97 -9.57 -0.34
C ARG A 130 -11.41 -9.97 -0.61
N PHE A 131 -11.62 -11.18 -1.09
CA PHE A 131 -12.96 -11.75 -1.18
C PHE A 131 -13.00 -13.18 -0.66
N ARG A 132 -14.17 -13.61 -0.23
CA ARG A 132 -14.43 -14.97 0.26
C ARG A 132 -15.64 -15.57 -0.42
N LEU A 133 -15.57 -16.87 -0.66
CA LEU A 133 -16.65 -17.64 -1.23
C LEU A 133 -16.94 -18.85 -0.32
N ASP A 134 -18.21 -19.10 -0.01
CA ASP A 134 -18.63 -20.23 0.79
C ASP A 134 -18.53 -21.53 -0.02
N ALA A 135 -17.56 -22.35 0.31
CA ALA A 135 -17.27 -23.63 -0.32
C ALA A 135 -17.76 -24.84 0.49
N THR A 136 -18.51 -24.63 1.59
CA THR A 136 -18.92 -25.68 2.53
C THR A 136 -19.65 -26.84 1.87
N LYS A 137 -20.48 -26.56 0.86
CA LYS A 137 -21.30 -27.60 0.18
C LYS A 137 -20.57 -28.25 -1.00
N THR A 138 -19.50 -27.61 -1.51
CA THR A 138 -18.81 -28.05 -2.73
C THR A 138 -17.48 -28.73 -2.46
N LEU A 139 -16.76 -28.33 -1.42
CA LEU A 139 -15.57 -29.03 -0.93
C LEU A 139 -15.96 -30.32 -0.21
N ARG A 140 -15.18 -31.36 -0.41
CA ARG A 140 -15.37 -32.70 0.15
C ARG A 140 -14.22 -33.02 1.11
N PRO A 141 -14.39 -32.83 2.43
CA PRO A 141 -13.39 -33.25 3.41
C PRO A 141 -13.09 -34.77 3.34
N GLY A 142 -11.83 -35.15 3.42
CA GLY A 142 -11.36 -36.52 3.30
C GLY A 142 -11.25 -37.01 1.86
N ALA A 143 -11.43 -36.17 0.85
CA ALA A 143 -11.32 -36.52 -0.56
C ALA A 143 -10.50 -35.47 -1.34
N ASP A 144 -10.11 -35.85 -2.54
CA ASP A 144 -9.49 -34.94 -3.50
C ASP A 144 -10.55 -33.99 -4.08
N ASN A 145 -10.14 -32.74 -4.20
CA ASN A 145 -10.93 -31.67 -4.79
C ASN A 145 -10.13 -30.97 -5.89
N VAL A 146 -10.82 -30.40 -6.85
CA VAL A 146 -10.23 -29.54 -7.88
C VAL A 146 -10.74 -28.12 -7.70
N LEU A 147 -9.83 -27.20 -7.49
CA LEU A 147 -10.08 -25.76 -7.50
C LEU A 147 -9.60 -25.20 -8.84
N ALA A 148 -10.49 -24.51 -9.58
CA ALA A 148 -10.14 -23.81 -10.80
C ALA A 148 -10.57 -22.34 -10.71
N VAL A 149 -9.72 -21.43 -11.17
CA VAL A 149 -9.97 -19.98 -11.10
C VAL A 149 -9.64 -19.37 -12.47
N ARG A 150 -10.63 -18.75 -13.08
CA ARG A 150 -10.45 -17.89 -14.24
C ARG A 150 -10.22 -16.47 -13.75
N VAL A 151 -9.13 -15.85 -14.14
CA VAL A 151 -8.83 -14.45 -13.83
C VAL A 151 -8.70 -13.67 -15.13
N ASP A 152 -9.23 -12.43 -15.18
CA ASP A 152 -9.23 -11.60 -16.39
C ASP A 152 -8.97 -10.13 -16.04
N ASN A 153 -7.85 -9.58 -16.54
CA ASN A 153 -7.45 -8.20 -16.31
C ASN A 153 -7.82 -7.23 -17.47
N SER A 154 -8.69 -7.66 -18.40
CA SER A 154 -9.09 -6.85 -19.55
C SER A 154 -10.48 -6.20 -19.42
N GLN A 155 -11.12 -6.31 -18.27
CA GLN A 155 -12.53 -5.91 -18.07
C GLN A 155 -12.70 -4.39 -18.11
N LEU A 156 -13.52 -3.90 -19.04
CA LEU A 156 -13.73 -2.46 -19.28
C LEU A 156 -14.77 -1.81 -18.33
N GLY A 157 -15.56 -2.59 -17.65
CA GLY A 157 -16.56 -2.13 -16.66
C GLY A 157 -16.05 -2.12 -15.21
N ILE A 158 -14.77 -2.44 -14.99
CA ILE A 158 -14.18 -2.57 -13.65
C ILE A 158 -12.98 -1.62 -13.55
N PRO A 159 -12.96 -0.65 -12.62
CA PRO A 159 -11.77 0.18 -12.37
C PRO A 159 -10.56 -0.66 -11.92
N PRO A 160 -9.32 -0.36 -12.37
CA PRO A 160 -8.96 0.62 -13.39
C PRO A 160 -9.14 0.07 -14.80
N THR A 161 -9.71 0.85 -15.71
CA THR A 161 -9.86 0.44 -17.13
C THR A 161 -8.62 0.77 -17.96
N SER A 162 -7.97 1.87 -17.61
CA SER A 162 -6.66 2.31 -18.10
C SER A 162 -5.92 2.98 -16.94
N ALA A 163 -4.60 3.08 -17.01
CA ALA A 163 -3.80 3.66 -15.95
C ALA A 163 -2.46 4.19 -16.46
N ASP A 164 -1.84 5.10 -15.72
CA ASP A 164 -0.43 5.47 -15.89
C ASP A 164 0.48 4.53 -15.08
N PHE A 165 0.07 3.29 -14.99
CA PHE A 165 0.80 2.16 -14.41
C PHE A 165 0.31 0.87 -15.07
N THR A 166 1.14 -0.15 -15.08
CA THR A 166 0.79 -1.45 -15.67
C THR A 166 -0.27 -2.16 -14.83
N ILE A 167 -1.34 -2.64 -15.48
CA ILE A 167 -2.40 -3.42 -14.83
C ILE A 167 -2.00 -4.90 -14.90
N PHE A 168 -1.30 -5.36 -13.88
CA PHE A 168 -0.87 -6.75 -13.78
C PHE A 168 -2.05 -7.70 -13.55
N GLY A 169 -2.03 -8.85 -14.24
CA GLY A 169 -3.06 -9.85 -14.14
C GLY A 169 -2.62 -11.06 -13.31
N GLY A 170 -3.59 -11.78 -12.74
CA GLY A 170 -3.35 -13.04 -12.05
C GLY A 170 -3.84 -13.12 -10.60
N LEU A 171 -3.54 -14.26 -9.97
CA LEU A 171 -3.64 -14.46 -8.53
C LEU A 171 -2.36 -13.90 -7.89
N TYR A 172 -2.29 -12.58 -7.84
CA TYR A 172 -1.07 -11.86 -7.43
C TYR A 172 -0.94 -11.67 -5.91
N ARG A 173 -1.90 -12.20 -5.13
CA ARG A 173 -1.87 -12.30 -3.67
C ARG A 173 -2.24 -13.72 -3.22
N GLY A 174 -2.22 -13.96 -1.91
CA GLY A 174 -2.45 -15.26 -1.32
C GLY A 174 -3.86 -15.81 -1.50
N VAL A 175 -3.96 -17.15 -1.53
CA VAL A 175 -5.20 -17.91 -1.49
C VAL A 175 -5.18 -18.84 -0.29
N TRP A 176 -6.31 -18.93 0.43
CA TRP A 176 -6.44 -19.63 1.70
C TRP A 176 -7.74 -20.42 1.78
N LEU A 177 -7.72 -21.51 2.54
CA LEU A 177 -8.93 -22.18 3.01
C LEU A 177 -9.15 -21.78 4.47
N LEU A 178 -10.22 -21.03 4.73
CA LEU A 178 -10.67 -20.67 6.07
C LEU A 178 -11.74 -21.68 6.53
N ALA A 179 -11.50 -22.34 7.67
CA ALA A 179 -12.46 -23.24 8.29
C ALA A 179 -12.88 -22.71 9.67
N THR A 180 -14.20 -22.60 9.88
CA THR A 180 -14.79 -22.07 11.12
C THR A 180 -15.82 -23.04 11.69
N ASP A 181 -16.21 -22.83 12.95
CA ASP A 181 -17.39 -23.47 13.53
C ASP A 181 -18.68 -22.92 12.88
N PRO A 182 -19.78 -23.67 12.86
CA PRO A 182 -21.07 -23.14 12.41
C PRO A 182 -21.59 -21.92 13.21
N VAL A 183 -21.16 -21.74 14.47
CA VAL A 183 -21.43 -20.53 15.26
C VAL A 183 -20.17 -19.65 15.23
N GLN A 184 -20.23 -18.57 14.52
CA GLN A 184 -19.06 -17.76 14.18
C GLN A 184 -19.36 -16.25 14.13
N VAL A 185 -18.32 -15.43 14.12
CA VAL A 185 -18.38 -14.05 13.63
C VAL A 185 -18.39 -14.11 12.10
N SER A 186 -19.23 -13.29 11.46
CA SER A 186 -19.42 -13.27 10.00
C SER A 186 -18.09 -13.20 9.23
N THR A 187 -18.03 -13.97 8.16
CA THR A 187 -16.85 -14.02 7.28
C THR A 187 -17.17 -13.50 5.88
N MET A 188 -18.47 -13.31 5.55
CA MET A 188 -18.92 -13.02 4.19
C MET A 188 -19.24 -11.55 3.93
N ASP A 189 -19.13 -10.68 4.95
CA ASP A 189 -19.34 -9.24 4.81
C ASP A 189 -18.16 -8.59 4.06
N LEU A 190 -18.20 -8.61 2.72
CA LEU A 190 -17.22 -7.99 1.79
C LEU A 190 -15.75 -8.32 2.13
N GLY A 191 -15.48 -9.54 2.62
CA GLY A 191 -14.13 -9.94 3.04
C GLY A 191 -13.62 -9.27 4.31
N SER A 192 -14.45 -8.54 5.03
CA SER A 192 -14.12 -7.84 6.28
C SER A 192 -13.83 -8.83 7.42
N PRO A 193 -13.31 -8.35 8.58
CA PRO A 193 -13.15 -9.18 9.77
C PRO A 193 -14.46 -9.53 10.48
N GLY A 194 -15.61 -8.93 10.09
CA GLY A 194 -16.91 -9.07 10.78
C GLY A 194 -16.96 -8.41 12.17
N VAL A 195 -15.92 -7.65 12.53
CA VAL A 195 -15.82 -6.85 13.75
C VAL A 195 -15.39 -5.45 13.36
N PHE A 196 -16.08 -4.43 13.88
CA PHE A 196 -15.82 -3.02 13.61
C PHE A 196 -15.69 -2.26 14.93
N ILE A 197 -14.69 -1.37 15.01
CA ILE A 197 -14.32 -0.69 16.24
C ILE A 197 -14.35 0.81 16.01
N GLU A 198 -15.12 1.52 16.83
CA GLU A 198 -15.20 2.99 16.80
C GLU A 198 -14.72 3.58 18.11
N GLU A 199 -13.94 4.66 18.05
CA GLU A 199 -13.55 5.42 19.22
C GLU A 199 -14.49 6.62 19.41
N ARG A 200 -14.85 6.92 20.64
CA ARG A 200 -15.72 8.03 21.01
C ARG A 200 -15.18 8.77 22.24
N GLY A 201 -15.25 10.09 22.22
CA GLY A 201 -14.90 10.92 23.37
C GLY A 201 -13.47 10.68 23.87
N VAL A 202 -12.50 10.52 22.96
CA VAL A 202 -11.10 10.26 23.30
C VAL A 202 -10.49 11.46 24.00
N SER A 203 -9.94 11.22 25.20
CA SER A 203 -9.23 12.18 26.02
C SER A 203 -8.08 11.50 26.78
N ALA A 204 -7.32 12.27 27.57
CA ALA A 204 -6.29 11.72 28.45
C ALA A 204 -6.89 10.89 29.59
N ASP A 205 -8.13 11.16 30.01
CA ASP A 205 -8.76 10.50 31.15
C ASP A 205 -9.54 9.25 30.76
N SER A 206 -10.13 9.23 29.55
CA SER A 206 -10.95 8.12 29.08
C SER A 206 -11.11 8.09 27.58
N ALA A 207 -11.41 6.90 27.05
CA ALA A 207 -11.89 6.70 25.69
C ALA A 207 -13.04 5.70 25.66
N GLY A 208 -14.14 6.06 25.00
CA GLY A 208 -15.18 5.11 24.65
C GLY A 208 -14.75 4.27 23.46
N VAL A 209 -15.00 2.97 23.52
CA VAL A 209 -14.73 1.99 22.45
C VAL A 209 -16.03 1.27 22.17
N ILE A 210 -16.60 1.47 20.99
CA ILE A 210 -17.81 0.79 20.54
C ILE A 210 -17.39 -0.33 19.62
N VAL A 211 -17.68 -1.58 20.00
CA VAL A 211 -17.40 -2.78 19.20
C VAL A 211 -18.71 -3.29 18.62
N ARG A 212 -18.76 -3.34 17.32
CA ARG A 212 -19.85 -3.93 16.55
C ARG A 212 -19.35 -5.24 15.95
N ALA A 213 -20.11 -6.33 16.11
CA ALA A 213 -19.78 -7.63 15.53
C ALA A 213 -21.02 -8.28 14.95
N GLU A 214 -20.89 -8.86 13.76
CA GLU A 214 -21.93 -9.64 13.12
C GLU A 214 -21.73 -11.13 13.44
N LEU A 215 -22.74 -11.75 14.06
CA LEU A 215 -22.70 -13.14 14.52
C LEU A 215 -23.63 -14.00 13.70
N GLU A 216 -23.20 -15.22 13.37
CA GLU A 216 -23.95 -16.16 12.53
C GLU A 216 -24.07 -17.52 13.20
N ASN A 217 -25.22 -18.18 12.98
CA ASN A 217 -25.45 -19.58 13.33
C ASN A 217 -25.85 -20.38 12.09
N HIS A 218 -24.91 -21.07 11.48
CA HIS A 218 -25.15 -21.97 10.35
C HIS A 218 -25.54 -23.40 10.77
N GLY A 219 -25.68 -23.65 12.06
CA GLY A 219 -26.14 -24.93 12.60
C GLY A 219 -27.65 -25.13 12.41
N PRO A 220 -28.16 -26.36 12.60
CA PRO A 220 -29.58 -26.69 12.35
C PRO A 220 -30.52 -26.34 13.52
N ILE A 221 -29.97 -25.92 14.67
CA ILE A 221 -30.77 -25.62 15.86
C ILE A 221 -30.39 -24.25 16.46
N PRO A 222 -31.30 -23.57 17.15
CA PRO A 222 -30.99 -22.34 17.86
C PRO A 222 -29.88 -22.57 18.90
N ARG A 223 -29.00 -21.55 19.08
CA ARG A 223 -27.94 -21.59 20.07
C ARG A 223 -27.97 -20.34 20.94
N ASP A 224 -27.94 -20.50 22.26
CA ASP A 224 -27.55 -19.46 23.16
C ASP A 224 -26.01 -19.37 23.14
N VAL A 225 -25.46 -18.16 23.03
CA VAL A 225 -24.02 -17.92 22.89
C VAL A 225 -23.58 -16.88 23.91
N ASP A 226 -22.60 -17.22 24.72
CA ASP A 226 -21.89 -16.24 25.54
C ASP A 226 -20.87 -15.53 24.66
N VAL A 227 -21.03 -14.21 24.50
CA VAL A 227 -20.18 -13.33 23.73
C VAL A 227 -19.33 -12.52 24.70
N ARG A 228 -18.01 -12.66 24.64
CA ARG A 228 -17.08 -11.81 25.36
C ARG A 228 -16.42 -10.83 24.41
N VAL A 229 -16.48 -9.54 24.74
CA VAL A 229 -15.76 -8.48 24.04
C VAL A 229 -14.76 -7.88 25.02
N ALA A 230 -13.48 -7.88 24.66
CA ALA A 230 -12.42 -7.39 25.54
C ALA A 230 -11.45 -6.47 24.77
N VAL A 231 -11.04 -5.37 25.40
CA VAL A 231 -9.90 -4.56 25.00
C VAL A 231 -8.69 -5.03 25.80
N LEU A 232 -7.67 -5.49 25.09
CA LEU A 232 -6.44 -6.04 25.63
C LEU A 232 -5.29 -5.05 25.43
N ASP A 233 -4.48 -4.85 26.45
CA ASP A 233 -3.23 -4.08 26.33
C ASP A 233 -2.11 -4.90 25.66
N ALA A 234 -0.93 -4.30 25.50
CA ALA A 234 0.23 -4.98 24.90
C ALA A 234 0.72 -6.19 25.70
N SER A 235 0.40 -6.27 27.00
CA SER A 235 0.69 -7.45 27.85
C SER A 235 -0.41 -8.52 27.77
N ARG A 236 -1.44 -8.33 26.94
CA ARG A 236 -2.62 -9.19 26.80
C ARG A 236 -3.55 -9.17 28.02
N SER A 237 -3.41 -8.19 28.89
CA SER A 237 -4.32 -7.97 30.02
C SER A 237 -5.56 -7.21 29.57
N ALA A 238 -6.74 -7.63 30.01
CA ALA A 238 -7.98 -6.93 29.71
C ALA A 238 -8.03 -5.59 30.49
N VAL A 239 -8.06 -4.47 29.78
CA VAL A 239 -8.23 -3.13 30.35
C VAL A 239 -9.70 -2.69 30.35
N ALA A 240 -10.52 -3.33 29.54
CA ALA A 240 -11.98 -3.25 29.59
C ALA A 240 -12.55 -4.53 28.98
N ASP A 241 -13.59 -5.10 29.59
CA ASP A 241 -14.28 -6.24 29.00
C ASP A 241 -15.75 -6.31 29.41
N SER A 242 -16.50 -7.08 28.66
CA SER A 242 -17.90 -7.39 28.94
C SER A 242 -18.26 -8.73 28.36
N THR A 243 -19.03 -9.51 29.13
CA THR A 243 -19.63 -10.77 28.66
C THR A 243 -21.15 -10.65 28.74
N PHE A 244 -21.82 -11.07 27.70
CA PHE A 244 -23.29 -11.11 27.64
C PHE A 244 -23.74 -12.35 26.86
N ARG A 245 -25.01 -12.71 27.03
CA ARG A 245 -25.61 -13.83 26.32
C ARG A 245 -26.54 -13.32 25.23
N THR A 246 -26.47 -13.94 24.05
CA THR A 246 -27.41 -13.73 22.96
C THR A 246 -27.89 -15.06 22.39
N ARG A 247 -29.06 -15.07 21.74
CA ARG A 247 -29.61 -16.22 21.05
C ARG A 247 -29.45 -16.03 19.55
N LEU A 248 -28.90 -17.04 18.90
CA LEU A 248 -28.76 -17.11 17.43
C LEU A 248 -29.63 -18.24 16.89
N ASP A 249 -30.63 -17.90 16.09
CA ASP A 249 -31.49 -18.86 15.43
C ASP A 249 -30.77 -19.49 14.22
N PRO A 250 -31.21 -20.68 13.76
CA PRO A 250 -30.63 -21.37 12.60
C PRO A 250 -30.67 -20.52 11.34
N GLY A 251 -29.54 -20.36 10.67
CA GLY A 251 -29.42 -19.58 9.45
C GLY A 251 -29.53 -18.06 9.64
N ALA A 252 -29.59 -17.58 10.88
CA ALA A 252 -29.69 -16.15 11.17
C ALA A 252 -28.33 -15.50 11.33
N SER A 253 -28.25 -14.23 10.92
CA SER A 253 -27.22 -13.27 11.30
C SER A 253 -27.79 -12.27 12.32
N SER A 254 -26.98 -11.85 13.26
CA SER A 254 -27.35 -10.88 14.29
C SER A 254 -26.19 -9.95 14.60
N GLU A 255 -26.41 -8.65 14.41
CA GLU A 255 -25.45 -7.64 14.85
C GLU A 255 -25.54 -7.45 16.37
N VAL A 256 -24.39 -7.44 17.02
CA VAL A 256 -24.23 -7.06 18.41
C VAL A 256 -23.37 -5.81 18.51
N VAL A 257 -23.81 -4.86 19.35
CA VAL A 257 -23.10 -3.60 19.60
C VAL A 257 -22.76 -3.52 21.07
N LYS A 258 -21.46 -3.38 21.37
CA LYS A 258 -21.01 -3.35 22.76
C LYS A 258 -20.14 -2.12 23.03
N PRO A 259 -20.64 -1.15 23.82
CA PRO A 259 -19.83 -0.05 24.31
C PRO A 259 -18.95 -0.53 25.50
N LEU A 260 -17.68 -0.13 25.45
CA LEU A 260 -16.70 -0.28 26.49
C LEU A 260 -16.06 1.08 26.79
N SER A 261 -15.35 1.20 27.92
CA SER A 261 -14.59 2.40 28.28
C SER A 261 -13.20 2.01 28.77
N VAL A 262 -12.18 2.64 28.22
CA VAL A 262 -10.79 2.50 28.63
C VAL A 262 -10.41 3.73 29.45
N ALA A 263 -10.07 3.53 30.72
CA ALA A 263 -9.62 4.60 31.59
C ALA A 263 -8.15 4.93 31.35
N ARG A 264 -7.81 6.21 31.26
CA ARG A 264 -6.46 6.72 31.02
C ARG A 264 -5.75 6.00 29.87
N PRO A 265 -6.32 6.02 28.66
CA PRO A 265 -5.77 5.28 27.53
C PRO A 265 -4.38 5.80 27.14
N ARG A 266 -3.48 4.88 26.78
CA ARG A 266 -2.28 5.25 26.03
C ARG A 266 -2.69 5.43 24.58
N LEU A 267 -2.51 6.65 24.07
CA LEU A 267 -2.97 7.00 22.74
C LEU A 267 -2.00 6.51 21.66
N TRP A 268 -2.54 6.12 20.50
CA TRP A 268 -1.76 5.95 19.28
C TRP A 268 -1.38 7.34 18.75
N ASP A 269 -0.09 7.68 18.78
CA ASP A 269 0.42 9.03 18.52
C ASP A 269 1.44 9.04 17.35
N ALA A 270 1.04 8.41 16.25
CA ALA A 270 1.86 8.25 15.06
C ALA A 270 3.27 7.73 15.39
N ARG A 271 4.31 8.17 14.69
CA ARG A 271 5.69 7.70 14.90
C ARG A 271 6.25 7.96 16.31
N ARG A 272 5.62 8.84 17.06
CA ARG A 272 6.09 9.17 18.43
C ARG A 272 5.79 8.07 19.43
N ASP A 273 4.59 7.50 19.34
CA ASP A 273 4.12 6.41 20.23
C ASP A 273 2.99 5.62 19.53
N PRO A 274 3.31 4.66 18.64
CA PRO A 274 2.32 3.86 17.91
C PRO A 274 1.72 2.75 18.78
N TYR A 275 1.23 3.09 19.97
CA TYR A 275 0.73 2.09 20.90
C TYR A 275 -0.55 1.44 20.43
N LEU A 276 -0.57 0.11 20.41
CA LEU A 276 -1.70 -0.70 19.98
C LEU A 276 -2.29 -1.48 21.17
N TYR A 277 -3.59 -1.38 21.31
CA TYR A 277 -4.43 -2.37 21.98
C TYR A 277 -4.90 -3.40 20.94
N ALA A 278 -5.52 -4.48 21.44
CA ALA A 278 -6.28 -5.41 20.63
C ALA A 278 -7.71 -5.49 21.15
N VAL A 279 -8.67 -5.52 20.24
CA VAL A 279 -10.06 -5.89 20.57
C VAL A 279 -10.28 -7.33 20.19
N ARG A 280 -10.71 -8.15 21.15
CA ARG A 280 -11.00 -9.56 20.96
C ARG A 280 -12.45 -9.86 21.23
N VAL A 281 -13.14 -10.45 20.25
CA VAL A 281 -14.50 -10.96 20.34
C VAL A 281 -14.46 -12.49 20.38
N GLU A 282 -14.98 -13.10 21.45
CA GLU A 282 -15.01 -14.55 21.65
C GLU A 282 -16.46 -15.06 21.71
N LEU A 283 -16.72 -16.15 21.03
CA LEU A 283 -18.03 -16.84 21.03
C LEU A 283 -17.93 -18.20 21.69
N ARG A 284 -18.84 -18.46 22.64
CA ARG A 284 -18.93 -19.76 23.32
C ARG A 284 -20.40 -20.21 23.36
N PRO A 285 -20.82 -21.16 22.51
CA PRO A 285 -22.13 -21.73 22.61
C PRO A 285 -22.38 -22.31 24.00
N VAL A 286 -23.59 -22.10 24.50
CA VAL A 286 -24.00 -22.61 25.82
C VAL A 286 -24.57 -24.04 25.65
N ALA A 287 -24.15 -24.97 26.49
CA ALA A 287 -24.64 -26.33 26.50
C ALA A 287 -26.09 -26.39 27.00
N ALA A 288 -26.81 -27.48 26.70
CA ALA A 288 -28.22 -27.65 27.07
C ALA A 288 -28.47 -27.59 28.59
N ASP A 289 -27.47 -27.92 29.42
CA ASP A 289 -27.51 -27.83 30.86
C ASP A 289 -27.16 -26.42 31.41
N GLY A 290 -26.93 -25.45 30.51
CA GLY A 290 -26.53 -24.08 30.84
C GLY A 290 -25.03 -23.90 31.08
N ALA A 291 -24.21 -24.95 30.98
CA ALA A 291 -22.77 -24.85 31.15
C ALA A 291 -22.11 -24.09 29.98
N LYS A 292 -20.99 -23.43 30.28
CA LYS A 292 -20.17 -22.73 29.32
C LYS A 292 -19.50 -23.74 28.37
N GLY A 293 -19.78 -23.61 27.06
CA GLY A 293 -19.19 -24.46 26.03
C GLY A 293 -17.74 -24.10 25.68
N ALA A 294 -17.15 -24.91 24.79
CA ALA A 294 -15.86 -24.62 24.22
C ALA A 294 -15.92 -23.34 23.36
N LEU A 295 -14.76 -22.73 23.13
CA LEU A 295 -14.64 -21.60 22.21
C LEU A 295 -14.96 -22.09 20.79
N SER A 296 -16.01 -21.52 20.18
CA SER A 296 -16.37 -21.81 18.78
C SER A 296 -15.63 -20.88 17.82
N ASP A 297 -15.50 -19.62 18.19
CA ASP A 297 -14.85 -18.63 17.35
C ASP A 297 -14.25 -17.48 18.15
N ALA A 298 -13.15 -16.90 17.66
CA ALA A 298 -12.64 -15.64 18.15
C ALA A 298 -12.03 -14.83 17.01
N VAL A 299 -12.30 -13.53 17.06
CA VAL A 299 -11.72 -12.54 16.12
C VAL A 299 -11.00 -11.49 16.94
N GLU A 300 -9.79 -11.18 16.52
CA GLU A 300 -8.97 -10.13 17.13
C GLU A 300 -8.61 -9.08 16.10
N GLN A 301 -8.76 -7.80 16.48
CA GLN A 301 -8.49 -6.64 15.63
C GLN A 301 -7.63 -5.62 16.37
N PRO A 302 -6.73 -4.90 15.65
CA PRO A 302 -5.94 -3.84 16.25
C PRO A 302 -6.84 -2.67 16.69
N LEU A 303 -6.44 -1.97 17.76
CA LEU A 303 -7.04 -0.73 18.19
C LEU A 303 -5.95 0.25 18.60
N GLY A 304 -5.83 1.36 17.87
CA GLY A 304 -5.00 2.50 18.25
C GLY A 304 -5.89 3.67 18.65
N ILE A 305 -6.11 3.86 19.95
CA ILE A 305 -6.99 4.91 20.47
C ILE A 305 -6.43 6.29 20.12
N ARG A 306 -7.18 7.09 19.36
CA ARG A 306 -6.75 8.39 18.88
C ARG A 306 -7.92 9.33 18.58
N SER A 307 -7.61 10.61 18.55
CA SER A 307 -8.51 11.64 18.02
C SER A 307 -7.79 12.46 16.96
N PHE A 308 -8.49 12.89 15.91
CA PHE A 308 -7.88 13.67 14.84
C PHE A 308 -8.89 14.61 14.16
N SER A 309 -8.35 15.59 13.46
CA SER A 309 -9.12 16.49 12.60
C SER A 309 -8.21 17.13 11.56
N VAL A 310 -8.81 17.68 10.49
CA VAL A 310 -8.10 18.54 9.53
C VAL A 310 -8.63 19.95 9.70
N ASP A 311 -7.76 20.86 10.08
CA ASP A 311 -8.07 22.27 10.29
C ASP A 311 -7.61 23.09 9.07
N PRO A 312 -8.41 24.02 8.55
CA PRO A 312 -8.05 24.77 7.35
C PRO A 312 -6.83 25.68 7.53
N ASP A 313 -6.47 26.10 8.74
CA ASP A 313 -5.33 26.96 9.02
C ASP A 313 -4.11 26.19 9.52
N ARG A 314 -4.34 25.10 10.25
CA ARG A 314 -3.32 24.36 10.99
C ARG A 314 -2.99 22.99 10.37
N GLY A 315 -3.72 22.56 9.33
CA GLY A 315 -3.54 21.25 8.71
C GLY A 315 -4.02 20.11 9.56
N PHE A 316 -3.29 18.99 9.57
CA PHE A 316 -3.71 17.79 10.27
C PHE A 316 -3.36 17.87 11.77
N ILE A 317 -4.35 17.57 12.60
CA ILE A 317 -4.25 17.57 14.06
C ILE A 317 -4.44 16.14 14.57
N LEU A 318 -3.49 15.62 15.29
CA LEU A 318 -3.55 14.31 15.97
C LEU A 318 -3.47 14.52 17.48
N ASN A 319 -4.42 13.98 18.23
CA ASN A 319 -4.48 14.07 19.70
C ASN A 319 -4.31 15.52 20.21
N GLY A 320 -4.96 16.47 19.51
CA GLY A 320 -4.91 17.90 19.82
C GLY A 320 -3.64 18.65 19.40
N ARG A 321 -2.69 17.99 18.75
CA ARG A 321 -1.42 18.59 18.28
C ARG A 321 -1.32 18.54 16.76
N HIS A 322 -0.74 19.58 16.18
CA HIS A 322 -0.36 19.58 14.78
C HIS A 322 0.65 18.45 14.49
N LEU A 323 0.38 17.68 13.45
CA LEU A 323 1.29 16.70 12.89
C LEU A 323 1.47 17.01 11.40
N ASP A 324 2.69 17.33 10.98
CA ASP A 324 2.99 17.56 9.58
C ASP A 324 2.98 16.23 8.82
N LEU A 325 2.01 16.06 7.92
CA LEU A 325 1.90 14.85 7.08
C LEU A 325 2.72 15.04 5.81
N HIS A 326 3.91 14.47 5.80
CA HIS A 326 4.80 14.44 4.66
C HIS A 326 5.26 13.01 4.36
N GLY A 327 5.47 12.72 3.10
CA GLY A 327 5.89 11.38 2.67
C GLY A 327 5.66 11.15 1.19
N PHE A 328 5.23 9.95 0.85
CA PHE A 328 5.27 9.47 -0.52
C PHE A 328 3.98 8.80 -0.95
N ASN A 329 3.79 8.79 -2.27
CA ASN A 329 2.96 7.83 -2.96
C ASN A 329 3.76 6.53 -3.17
N ARG A 330 3.07 5.37 -3.19
CA ARG A 330 3.70 4.08 -3.46
C ARG A 330 2.85 3.22 -4.39
N HIS A 331 3.44 2.80 -5.52
CA HIS A 331 3.00 1.61 -6.25
C HIS A 331 3.64 0.36 -5.64
N GLN A 332 2.94 -0.79 -5.69
CA GLN A 332 3.39 -2.02 -5.02
C GLN A 332 4.24 -2.95 -5.91
N ASP A 333 4.41 -2.61 -7.18
CA ASP A 333 5.10 -3.45 -8.15
C ASP A 333 6.63 -3.47 -7.96
N ARG A 334 7.24 -4.55 -8.46
CA ARG A 334 8.69 -4.77 -8.47
C ARG A 334 9.15 -5.42 -9.76
N PRO A 335 10.46 -5.26 -10.13
CA PRO A 335 11.02 -5.90 -11.32
C PRO A 335 10.70 -7.39 -11.38
N ASP A 336 10.34 -7.87 -12.56
CA ASP A 336 10.04 -9.26 -12.89
C ASP A 336 8.81 -9.85 -12.16
N LYS A 337 8.29 -9.17 -11.14
CA LYS A 337 7.20 -9.66 -10.28
C LYS A 337 5.89 -8.91 -10.46
N GLY A 338 5.92 -7.69 -11.03
CA GLY A 338 4.75 -6.82 -11.02
C GLY A 338 4.14 -6.73 -9.61
N TRP A 339 2.84 -6.96 -9.47
CA TRP A 339 2.15 -6.96 -8.17
C TRP A 339 2.30 -8.27 -7.36
N ALA A 340 2.86 -9.32 -7.96
CA ALA A 340 3.05 -10.61 -7.27
C ALA A 340 4.26 -10.59 -6.31
N ILE A 341 4.23 -9.65 -5.38
CA ILE A 341 5.30 -9.41 -4.40
C ILE A 341 5.10 -10.25 -3.13
N SER A 342 6.21 -10.57 -2.48
CA SER A 342 6.23 -11.34 -1.23
C SER A 342 6.26 -10.43 0.00
N ASP A 343 6.00 -11.00 1.19
CA ASP A 343 6.12 -10.26 2.46
C ASP A 343 7.55 -9.72 2.72
N PRO A 344 8.65 -10.42 2.39
CA PRO A 344 9.99 -9.83 2.40
C PRO A 344 10.16 -8.63 1.45
N ASP A 345 9.55 -8.66 0.26
CA ASP A 345 9.59 -7.52 -0.68
C ASP A 345 8.90 -6.29 -0.06
N GLU A 346 7.73 -6.48 0.56
CA GLU A 346 7.02 -5.40 1.26
C GLU A 346 7.81 -4.89 2.47
N ALA A 347 8.49 -5.76 3.21
CA ALA A 347 9.30 -5.37 4.35
C ALA A 347 10.48 -4.48 3.94
N GLU A 348 11.12 -4.77 2.81
CA GLU A 348 12.18 -3.94 2.24
C GLU A 348 11.66 -2.56 1.81
N ASP A 349 10.55 -2.51 1.07
CA ASP A 349 9.90 -1.25 0.68
C ASP A 349 9.57 -0.40 1.92
N PHE A 350 9.01 -1.06 2.96
CA PHE A 350 8.65 -0.38 4.19
C PHE A 350 9.86 0.14 4.96
N ALA A 351 10.97 -0.60 4.98
CA ALA A 351 12.21 -0.15 5.61
C ALA A 351 12.78 1.09 4.91
N ILE A 352 12.72 1.15 3.57
CA ILE A 352 13.13 2.33 2.79
C ILE A 352 12.22 3.53 3.09
N LEU A 353 10.90 3.32 3.17
CA LEU A 353 9.95 4.37 3.56
C LEU A 353 10.29 4.92 4.95
N MET A 354 10.52 4.07 5.93
CA MET A 354 10.85 4.48 7.30
C MET A 354 12.19 5.20 7.41
N ASP A 355 13.18 4.79 6.61
CA ASP A 355 14.51 5.43 6.55
C ASP A 355 14.46 6.88 6.04
N SER A 356 13.47 7.22 5.23
CA SER A 356 13.30 8.59 4.71
C SER A 356 12.91 9.63 5.78
N GLY A 357 12.34 9.18 6.90
CA GLY A 357 11.76 10.06 7.91
C GLY A 357 10.28 10.43 7.67
N ALA A 358 9.61 9.86 6.65
CA ALA A 358 8.21 10.12 6.36
C ALA A 358 7.30 9.90 7.57
N THR A 359 6.26 10.73 7.71
CA THR A 359 5.21 10.64 8.73
C THR A 359 3.92 10.07 8.20
N ALA A 360 3.75 10.13 6.87
CA ALA A 360 2.53 9.70 6.19
C ALA A 360 2.83 9.11 4.82
N MET A 361 1.84 8.43 4.26
CA MET A 361 1.90 7.94 2.89
C MET A 361 0.52 7.86 2.24
N ARG A 362 0.51 7.87 0.92
CA ARG A 362 -0.66 7.55 0.11
C ARG A 362 -0.42 6.24 -0.63
N THR A 363 -1.32 5.28 -0.45
CA THR A 363 -1.27 3.99 -1.16
C THR A 363 -1.93 4.13 -2.52
N SER A 364 -1.21 4.74 -3.46
CA SER A 364 -1.70 5.01 -4.80
C SER A 364 -1.57 3.78 -5.72
N HIS A 365 -2.55 3.51 -6.56
CA HIS A 365 -3.88 4.13 -6.60
C HIS A 365 -4.94 3.09 -6.23
N TYR A 366 -4.66 2.21 -5.26
CA TYR A 366 -5.47 1.04 -4.91
C TYR A 366 -5.12 0.49 -3.52
N GLN A 367 -6.02 -0.32 -3.00
CA GLN A 367 -5.83 -1.04 -1.74
C GLN A 367 -4.56 -1.89 -1.77
N GLN A 368 -3.72 -1.72 -0.75
CA GLN A 368 -2.52 -2.54 -0.55
C GLN A 368 -2.86 -3.84 0.20
N SER A 369 -1.82 -4.65 0.48
CA SER A 369 -1.96 -5.86 1.27
C SER A 369 -2.31 -5.56 2.74
N GLU A 370 -2.95 -6.51 3.42
CA GLU A 370 -3.20 -6.46 4.86
C GLU A 370 -1.91 -6.26 5.66
N THR A 371 -0.83 -6.93 5.27
CA THR A 371 0.48 -6.85 5.93
C THR A 371 1.09 -5.45 5.84
N TRP A 372 0.81 -4.72 4.75
CA TRP A 372 1.25 -3.33 4.60
C TRP A 372 0.60 -2.41 5.64
N TYR A 373 -0.73 -2.48 5.79
CA TYR A 373 -1.45 -1.67 6.79
C TYR A 373 -1.03 -2.05 8.22
N GLN A 374 -0.84 -3.33 8.52
CA GLN A 374 -0.32 -3.78 9.80
C GLN A 374 1.08 -3.23 10.12
N ARG A 375 1.96 -3.08 9.11
CA ARG A 375 3.25 -2.40 9.29
C ARG A 375 3.05 -0.92 9.60
N CYS A 376 2.14 -0.25 8.89
CA CYS A 376 1.79 1.15 9.14
C CYS A 376 1.25 1.36 10.56
N ASP A 377 0.36 0.49 11.03
CA ASP A 377 -0.20 0.54 12.38
C ASP A 377 0.90 0.49 13.45
N ARG A 378 1.80 -0.49 13.33
CA ARG A 378 2.89 -0.72 14.28
C ARG A 378 3.97 0.36 14.24
N ALA A 379 4.19 0.97 13.09
CA ALA A 379 5.21 1.99 12.93
C ALA A 379 4.70 3.43 13.13
N GLY A 380 3.38 3.60 13.28
CA GLY A 380 2.76 4.91 13.45
C GLY A 380 2.72 5.75 12.17
N MET A 381 2.62 5.12 11.00
CA MET A 381 2.48 5.79 9.72
C MET A 381 1.03 6.23 9.49
N VAL A 382 0.80 7.49 9.12
CA VAL A 382 -0.53 7.96 8.71
C VAL A 382 -0.77 7.57 7.25
N VAL A 383 -1.91 6.94 6.96
CA VAL A 383 -2.22 6.40 5.64
C VAL A 383 -3.46 7.06 5.04
N TRP A 384 -3.32 7.49 3.80
CA TRP A 384 -4.41 7.70 2.86
C TRP A 384 -4.45 6.47 1.93
N THR A 385 -5.55 5.71 1.96
CA THR A 385 -5.82 4.61 1.05
C THR A 385 -6.96 4.93 0.12
N GLU A 386 -6.95 4.38 -1.11
CA GLU A 386 -7.91 4.76 -2.15
C GLU A 386 -8.30 3.60 -3.07
N ILE A 387 -9.40 3.80 -3.79
CA ILE A 387 -9.85 2.90 -4.86
C ILE A 387 -9.20 3.25 -6.20
N PRO A 388 -9.12 2.29 -7.15
CA PRO A 388 -8.43 2.48 -8.44
C PRO A 388 -9.26 3.25 -9.48
N ASN A 389 -10.04 4.24 -9.06
CA ASN A 389 -10.79 5.14 -9.94
C ASN A 389 -9.84 6.22 -10.46
N TRP A 390 -9.20 5.96 -11.62
CA TRP A 390 -8.14 6.79 -12.18
C TRP A 390 -8.51 7.31 -13.58
N GLN A 391 -8.32 8.60 -13.81
CA GLN A 391 -8.50 9.43 -15.02
C GLN A 391 -9.76 9.15 -15.87
N THR A 392 -9.98 7.95 -16.38
CA THR A 392 -11.07 7.62 -17.31
C THR A 392 -12.26 6.99 -16.61
N GLY A 393 -13.04 7.78 -15.89
CA GLY A 393 -14.35 7.34 -15.40
C GLY A 393 -15.29 7.06 -16.58
N ARG A 394 -15.95 5.89 -16.57
CA ARG A 394 -16.95 5.54 -17.59
C ARG A 394 -18.34 5.88 -17.08
N ASP A 395 -19.14 6.49 -17.97
CA ASP A 395 -20.54 6.80 -17.69
C ASP A 395 -21.44 5.59 -17.98
N THR A 396 -21.23 4.51 -17.20
CA THR A 396 -22.08 3.33 -17.24
C THR A 396 -22.46 2.88 -15.83
N PRO A 397 -23.68 2.34 -15.64
CA PRO A 397 -24.12 1.84 -14.33
C PRO A 397 -23.17 0.78 -13.75
N GLU A 398 -22.63 -0.11 -14.58
CA GLU A 398 -21.73 -1.19 -14.18
C GLU A 398 -20.43 -0.64 -13.60
N TYR A 399 -19.86 0.41 -14.22
CA TYR A 399 -18.66 1.05 -13.73
C TYR A 399 -18.90 1.72 -12.37
N LEU A 400 -20.00 2.49 -12.26
CA LEU A 400 -20.37 3.18 -11.02
C LEU A 400 -20.62 2.20 -9.86
N GLU A 401 -21.33 1.09 -10.11
CA GLU A 401 -21.58 0.10 -9.06
C GLU A 401 -20.30 -0.63 -8.67
N SER A 402 -19.42 -0.97 -9.63
CA SER A 402 -18.11 -1.56 -9.33
C SER A 402 -17.22 -0.59 -8.53
N ASP A 403 -17.24 0.70 -8.85
CA ASP A 403 -16.51 1.73 -8.11
C ASP A 403 -16.96 1.83 -6.65
N LYS A 404 -18.28 1.88 -6.42
CA LYS A 404 -18.87 1.89 -5.08
C LYS A 404 -18.58 0.63 -4.28
N GLU A 405 -18.66 -0.54 -4.93
CA GLU A 405 -18.41 -1.82 -4.27
C GLU A 405 -16.95 -1.93 -3.83
N GLN A 406 -15.99 -1.58 -4.71
CA GLN A 406 -14.58 -1.55 -4.35
C GLN A 406 -14.30 -0.57 -3.18
N LEU A 407 -15.03 0.55 -3.10
CA LEU A 407 -14.89 1.47 -1.97
C LEU A 407 -15.46 0.88 -0.67
N ARG A 408 -16.61 0.19 -0.71
CA ARG A 408 -17.15 -0.51 0.46
C ARG A 408 -16.21 -1.60 0.96
N GLU A 409 -15.65 -2.40 0.04
CA GLU A 409 -14.65 -3.42 0.36
C GLU A 409 -13.41 -2.79 1.01
N LEU A 410 -12.88 -1.72 0.43
CA LEU A 410 -11.73 -0.99 0.96
C LEU A 410 -11.99 -0.53 2.40
N ILE A 411 -13.15 0.11 2.64
CA ILE A 411 -13.49 0.66 3.95
C ILE A 411 -13.72 -0.47 4.96
N ARG A 412 -14.57 -1.45 4.66
CA ARG A 412 -14.91 -2.52 5.62
C ARG A 412 -13.73 -3.38 5.99
N GLN A 413 -12.84 -3.67 5.02
CA GLN A 413 -11.64 -4.48 5.26
C GLN A 413 -10.58 -3.75 6.09
N ASN A 414 -10.48 -2.43 5.93
CA ASN A 414 -9.43 -1.62 6.59
C ASN A 414 -9.99 -0.74 7.72
N PHE A 415 -11.24 -0.95 8.12
CA PHE A 415 -11.93 -0.14 9.13
C PHE A 415 -11.18 -0.04 10.45
N ASN A 416 -10.57 -1.14 10.90
CA ASN A 416 -9.94 -1.23 12.22
C ASN A 416 -8.45 -0.82 12.21
N HIS A 417 -7.85 -0.52 11.06
CA HIS A 417 -6.46 -0.08 10.99
C HIS A 417 -6.31 1.34 11.55
N PRO A 418 -5.64 1.54 12.70
CA PRO A 418 -5.46 2.87 13.29
C PRO A 418 -4.58 3.78 12.43
N SER A 419 -3.75 3.25 11.55
CA SER A 419 -2.96 4.04 10.60
C SER A 419 -3.78 4.66 9.48
N VAL A 420 -4.95 4.10 9.13
CA VAL A 420 -5.82 4.63 8.07
C VAL A 420 -6.64 5.81 8.59
N PHE A 421 -6.49 6.97 7.94
CA PHE A 421 -7.17 8.21 8.31
C PHE A 421 -8.02 8.79 7.19
N PHE A 422 -7.80 8.40 5.93
CA PHE A 422 -8.47 9.01 4.78
C PHE A 422 -8.90 7.94 3.78
N TRP A 423 -10.14 8.07 3.31
CA TRP A 423 -10.72 7.23 2.26
C TRP A 423 -10.68 7.98 0.93
N GLY A 424 -9.79 7.58 0.02
CA GLY A 424 -9.65 8.14 -1.31
C GLY A 424 -10.72 7.59 -2.26
N VAL A 425 -11.47 8.50 -2.89
CA VAL A 425 -12.58 8.14 -3.78
C VAL A 425 -12.24 8.25 -5.27
N GLY A 426 -11.02 8.65 -5.60
CA GLY A 426 -10.54 8.73 -6.99
C GLY A 426 -9.34 9.63 -7.16
N ASN A 427 -8.72 9.50 -8.33
CA ASN A 427 -7.55 10.26 -8.76
C ASN A 427 -7.73 10.80 -10.18
N GLU A 428 -7.64 12.13 -10.34
CA GLU A 428 -7.62 12.80 -11.64
C GLU A 428 -8.78 12.41 -12.59
N THR A 429 -9.91 11.97 -12.03
CA THR A 429 -11.02 11.43 -12.80
C THR A 429 -11.58 12.49 -13.73
N GLY A 430 -11.56 12.24 -15.04
CA GLY A 430 -12.05 13.09 -16.09
C GLY A 430 -13.29 12.52 -16.77
N GLY A 431 -13.76 13.25 -17.79
CA GLY A 431 -14.92 12.87 -18.58
C GLY A 431 -16.27 13.21 -17.94
N PRO A 432 -17.40 12.87 -18.59
CA PRO A 432 -18.73 13.31 -18.16
C PRO A 432 -19.20 12.69 -16.85
N ALA A 433 -18.66 11.52 -16.47
CA ALA A 433 -19.03 10.83 -15.21
C ALA A 433 -18.25 11.34 -13.99
N ALA A 434 -17.20 12.13 -14.14
CA ALA A 434 -16.24 12.45 -13.08
C ALA A 434 -16.88 13.08 -11.85
N ASP A 435 -17.79 14.03 -12.05
CA ASP A 435 -18.50 14.71 -10.96
C ASP A 435 -19.41 13.74 -10.19
N ALA A 436 -20.18 12.92 -10.92
CA ALA A 436 -21.05 11.92 -10.33
C ALA A 436 -20.30 10.84 -9.55
N LEU A 437 -19.14 10.38 -10.08
CA LEU A 437 -18.27 9.39 -9.41
C LEU A 437 -17.69 9.96 -8.12
N ALA A 438 -17.17 11.19 -8.12
CA ALA A 438 -16.65 11.85 -6.93
C ALA A 438 -17.74 12.04 -5.86
N ALA A 439 -18.93 12.50 -6.26
CA ALA A 439 -20.08 12.67 -5.37
C ALA A 439 -20.55 11.31 -4.78
N ALA A 440 -20.68 10.29 -5.60
CA ALA A 440 -21.10 8.95 -5.18
C ALA A 440 -20.07 8.32 -4.22
N GLY A 441 -18.78 8.41 -4.54
CA GLY A 441 -17.72 7.92 -3.68
C GLY A 441 -17.70 8.61 -2.31
N ALA A 442 -17.85 9.95 -2.28
CA ALA A 442 -17.95 10.70 -1.02
C ALA A 442 -19.19 10.30 -0.20
N ALA A 443 -20.33 10.01 -0.86
CA ALA A 443 -21.53 9.52 -0.17
C ALA A 443 -21.32 8.13 0.44
N VAL A 444 -20.75 7.19 -0.31
CA VAL A 444 -20.41 5.84 0.17
C VAL A 444 -19.45 5.90 1.36
N ALA A 445 -18.40 6.72 1.27
CA ALA A 445 -17.43 6.84 2.36
C ALA A 445 -18.09 7.34 3.66
N ARG A 446 -19.01 8.32 3.58
CA ARG A 446 -19.76 8.82 4.77
C ARG A 446 -20.76 7.80 5.31
N GLU A 447 -21.35 6.97 4.44
CA GLU A 447 -22.28 5.90 4.84
C GLU A 447 -21.54 4.80 5.59
N GLU A 448 -20.41 4.33 5.05
CA GLU A 448 -19.64 3.20 5.59
C GLU A 448 -18.81 3.59 6.82
N ASP A 449 -18.21 4.79 6.82
CA ASP A 449 -17.39 5.29 7.92
C ASP A 449 -17.49 6.81 8.09
N PRO A 450 -18.47 7.31 8.87
CA PRO A 450 -18.59 8.73 9.16
C PRO A 450 -17.49 9.30 10.07
N SER A 451 -16.62 8.46 10.62
CA SER A 451 -15.56 8.87 11.54
C SER A 451 -14.29 9.35 10.84
N ARG A 452 -14.07 8.95 9.59
CA ARG A 452 -12.92 9.33 8.77
C ARG A 452 -13.33 10.13 7.55
N PRO A 453 -12.56 11.19 7.20
CA PRO A 453 -12.87 12.00 6.03
C PRO A 453 -12.61 11.25 4.71
N SER A 454 -13.51 11.51 3.77
CA SER A 454 -13.29 11.22 2.35
C SER A 454 -12.33 12.24 1.74
N THR A 455 -11.56 11.83 0.72
CA THR A 455 -10.61 12.67 0.01
C THR A 455 -10.55 12.34 -1.48
N TYR A 456 -10.13 13.32 -2.29
CA TYR A 456 -9.97 13.20 -3.73
C TYR A 456 -8.63 13.80 -4.15
N ALA A 457 -7.90 13.12 -5.04
CA ALA A 457 -6.67 13.62 -5.64
C ALA A 457 -6.97 14.26 -7.00
N SER A 458 -6.80 15.57 -7.09
CA SER A 458 -7.23 16.37 -8.23
C SER A 458 -6.07 16.99 -9.01
N ASN A 459 -6.07 16.83 -10.33
CA ASN A 459 -5.25 17.62 -11.26
C ASN A 459 -6.01 18.82 -11.87
N HIS A 460 -7.29 19.00 -11.53
CA HIS A 460 -8.14 20.06 -12.04
C HIS A 460 -7.90 21.39 -11.31
N ASP A 461 -8.32 22.48 -11.95
CA ASP A 461 -8.29 23.79 -11.32
C ASP A 461 -9.04 23.78 -9.98
N ALA A 462 -8.61 24.59 -9.01
CA ALA A 462 -9.25 24.67 -7.70
C ALA A 462 -10.70 25.17 -7.78
N SER A 463 -11.09 25.87 -8.85
CA SER A 463 -12.48 26.28 -9.12
C SER A 463 -13.41 25.16 -9.58
N ASP A 464 -12.88 23.97 -9.95
CA ASP A 464 -13.69 22.85 -10.40
C ASP A 464 -14.55 22.30 -9.24
N PRO A 465 -15.89 22.27 -9.36
CA PRO A 465 -16.80 21.89 -8.27
C PRO A 465 -16.60 20.45 -7.80
N LYS A 466 -16.12 19.51 -8.64
CA LYS A 466 -15.87 18.12 -8.22
C LYS A 466 -14.82 17.99 -7.11
N ASN A 467 -13.92 18.96 -6.98
CA ASN A 467 -12.93 18.98 -5.89
C ASN A 467 -13.56 19.04 -4.50
N TRP A 468 -14.82 19.47 -4.41
CA TRP A 468 -15.46 19.86 -3.16
C TRP A 468 -16.56 18.90 -2.70
N HIS A 469 -16.72 17.73 -3.33
CA HIS A 469 -17.63 16.67 -2.86
C HIS A 469 -17.10 15.95 -1.61
N THR A 470 -15.79 15.84 -1.48
CA THR A 470 -15.12 15.17 -0.37
C THR A 470 -14.88 16.11 0.83
N ASP A 471 -14.64 15.53 2.01
CA ASP A 471 -14.44 16.30 3.25
C ASP A 471 -13.14 17.08 3.26
N VAL A 472 -12.12 16.56 2.59
CA VAL A 472 -10.82 17.19 2.30
C VAL A 472 -10.44 16.91 0.85
N VAL A 473 -9.57 17.74 0.26
CA VAL A 473 -9.07 17.57 -1.10
C VAL A 473 -7.54 17.66 -1.10
N ALA A 474 -6.89 17.02 -2.08
CA ALA A 474 -5.48 17.28 -2.34
C ALA A 474 -5.23 17.37 -3.86
N PHE A 475 -4.20 18.14 -4.21
CA PHE A 475 -3.94 18.47 -5.60
C PHE A 475 -2.67 17.77 -6.11
N ASN A 476 -2.75 17.29 -7.35
CA ASN A 476 -1.63 16.85 -8.17
C ASN A 476 -1.12 18.07 -8.94
N ARG A 477 0.04 18.62 -8.55
CA ARG A 477 0.60 19.82 -9.20
C ARG A 477 2.09 19.64 -9.48
N TYR A 478 2.41 19.75 -10.74
CA TYR A 478 3.74 19.47 -11.27
C TYR A 478 4.32 20.70 -11.97
N TYR A 479 4.37 21.85 -11.26
CA TYR A 479 5.04 23.05 -11.75
C TYR A 479 6.54 22.79 -11.96
N GLY A 480 7.04 23.21 -13.11
CA GLY A 480 8.41 22.89 -13.52
C GLY A 480 8.56 21.49 -14.13
N TRP A 481 7.49 20.67 -14.17
CA TRP A 481 7.50 19.39 -14.86
C TRP A 481 6.45 19.35 -15.96
N TYR A 482 5.17 19.15 -15.64
CA TYR A 482 4.07 19.20 -16.63
C TYR A 482 3.52 20.62 -16.83
N LEU A 483 3.58 21.46 -15.80
CA LEU A 483 3.02 22.82 -15.78
C LEU A 483 4.15 23.85 -15.71
N GLY A 484 3.89 25.10 -16.10
CA GLY A 484 4.64 26.33 -15.88
C GLY A 484 6.10 26.20 -15.43
N ALA A 485 6.57 27.19 -14.70
CA ALA A 485 7.89 27.15 -14.06
C ALA A 485 7.81 26.65 -12.61
N VAL A 486 8.89 26.12 -12.05
CA VAL A 486 8.97 25.74 -10.62
C VAL A 486 8.59 26.89 -9.70
N ALA A 487 8.99 28.13 -10.07
CA ALA A 487 8.71 29.33 -9.29
C ALA A 487 7.21 29.69 -9.21
N ASP A 488 6.36 29.14 -10.09
CA ASP A 488 4.93 29.40 -10.09
C ASP A 488 4.18 28.62 -8.99
N PHE A 489 4.83 27.63 -8.37
CA PHE A 489 4.20 26.76 -7.37
C PHE A 489 3.79 27.49 -6.09
N ALA A 490 4.69 28.29 -5.49
CA ALA A 490 4.37 28.99 -4.25
C ALA A 490 3.26 30.05 -4.45
N PRO A 491 3.28 30.90 -5.52
CA PRO A 491 2.16 31.77 -5.86
C PRO A 491 0.82 31.03 -6.05
N TRP A 492 0.84 29.84 -6.67
CA TRP A 492 -0.36 29.04 -6.82
C TRP A 492 -0.93 28.57 -5.48
N LEU A 493 -0.07 28.09 -4.54
CA LEU A 493 -0.49 27.70 -3.20
C LEU A 493 -1.16 28.88 -2.45
N ASP A 494 -0.50 30.03 -2.47
CA ASP A 494 -0.98 31.21 -1.77
C ASP A 494 -2.26 31.79 -2.40
N GLY A 495 -2.36 31.76 -3.74
CA GLY A 495 -3.59 32.11 -4.47
C GLY A 495 -4.75 31.18 -4.16
N THR A 496 -4.54 29.87 -4.22
CA THR A 496 -5.56 28.87 -3.85
C THR A 496 -6.06 29.05 -2.42
N ARG A 497 -5.15 29.35 -1.48
CA ARG A 497 -5.52 29.64 -0.10
C ARG A 497 -6.34 30.93 0.04
N ALA A 498 -6.00 31.97 -0.72
CA ALA A 498 -6.74 33.24 -0.72
C ALA A 498 -8.16 33.09 -1.30
N ASP A 499 -8.28 32.33 -2.41
CA ASP A 499 -9.57 32.13 -3.08
C ASP A 499 -10.48 31.17 -2.29
N HIS A 500 -9.90 30.21 -1.55
CA HIS A 500 -10.63 29.19 -0.79
C HIS A 500 -10.20 29.15 0.69
N PRO A 501 -10.46 30.22 1.48
CA PRO A 501 -9.87 30.37 2.83
C PRO A 501 -10.36 29.35 3.87
N LYS A 502 -11.45 28.63 3.60
CA LYS A 502 -11.98 27.57 4.48
C LYS A 502 -11.69 26.17 3.96
N ALA A 503 -11.06 26.05 2.79
CA ALA A 503 -10.75 24.77 2.20
C ALA A 503 -9.68 24.02 3.01
N ARG A 504 -9.88 22.71 3.15
CA ARG A 504 -8.89 21.79 3.69
C ARG A 504 -8.21 21.12 2.51
N PHE A 505 -7.14 21.74 2.00
CA PHE A 505 -6.44 21.21 0.84
C PHE A 505 -5.00 20.81 1.15
N GLY A 506 -4.50 19.83 0.41
CA GLY A 506 -3.16 19.29 0.51
C GLY A 506 -2.53 19.09 -0.87
N MET A 507 -1.34 18.48 -0.88
CA MET A 507 -0.63 18.06 -2.07
C MET A 507 -0.59 16.54 -2.12
N SER A 508 -1.38 15.94 -3.01
CA SER A 508 -1.40 14.49 -3.22
C SER A 508 -0.27 14.00 -4.11
N GLU A 509 0.19 14.87 -5.04
CA GLU A 509 1.31 14.53 -5.91
C GLU A 509 2.09 15.76 -6.36
N PHE A 510 3.42 15.64 -6.32
CA PHE A 510 4.38 16.53 -6.97
C PHE A 510 5.71 15.79 -7.16
N GLY A 511 6.48 16.20 -8.18
CA GLY A 511 7.79 15.61 -8.44
C GLY A 511 8.28 15.85 -9.86
N ALA A 512 9.42 15.26 -10.20
CA ALA A 512 10.02 15.25 -11.53
C ALA A 512 10.71 13.92 -11.77
N GLY A 513 10.80 13.48 -13.04
CA GLY A 513 11.56 12.30 -13.44
C GLY A 513 13.06 12.48 -13.28
N ALA A 514 13.77 11.39 -13.07
CA ALA A 514 15.23 11.37 -13.06
C ALA A 514 15.80 9.99 -13.35
N SER A 515 16.81 9.95 -14.22
CA SER A 515 17.68 8.80 -14.40
C SER A 515 18.97 8.97 -13.62
N ILE A 516 19.41 7.92 -12.95
CA ILE A 516 20.71 7.86 -12.26
C ILE A 516 21.90 7.77 -13.24
N LEU A 517 21.64 7.66 -14.53
CA LEU A 517 22.62 7.59 -15.62
C LEU A 517 22.72 8.89 -16.43
N GLN A 518 21.81 9.83 -16.20
CA GLN A 518 21.73 11.07 -16.96
C GLN A 518 22.00 12.27 -16.07
N HIS A 519 23.00 13.06 -16.43
CA HIS A 519 23.49 14.15 -15.62
C HIS A 519 23.83 15.38 -16.44
N ALA A 520 23.68 16.56 -15.85
CA ALA A 520 24.14 17.83 -16.42
C ALA A 520 24.35 18.89 -15.34
N GLU A 521 25.34 19.78 -15.55
CA GLU A 521 25.46 20.98 -14.75
C GLU A 521 24.31 21.95 -15.04
N ASN A 522 23.58 22.38 -14.00
CA ASN A 522 22.48 23.34 -14.12
C ASN A 522 21.52 23.05 -15.29
N PRO A 523 20.92 21.84 -15.36
CA PRO A 523 20.11 21.44 -16.51
C PRO A 523 18.91 22.37 -16.69
N PRO A 524 18.56 22.72 -17.95
CA PRO A 524 17.28 23.32 -18.23
C PRO A 524 16.16 22.32 -17.94
N ARG A 525 14.91 22.81 -17.88
CA ARG A 525 13.74 21.93 -17.74
C ARG A 525 13.74 20.92 -18.89
N PRO A 526 13.78 19.62 -18.58
CA PRO A 526 13.69 18.59 -19.61
C PRO A 526 12.26 18.47 -20.15
N GLU A 527 12.12 17.83 -21.29
CA GLU A 527 10.81 17.41 -21.79
C GLU A 527 10.28 16.26 -20.92
N ALA A 528 9.12 16.45 -20.29
CA ALA A 528 8.58 15.53 -19.26
C ALA A 528 8.23 14.12 -19.77
N ARG A 529 8.13 13.93 -21.09
CA ARG A 529 7.95 12.63 -21.76
C ARG A 529 9.11 12.34 -22.71
N GLY A 530 10.20 13.07 -22.57
CA GLY A 530 11.40 12.92 -23.39
C GLY A 530 12.35 11.83 -22.84
N PRO A 531 13.37 11.48 -23.61
CA PRO A 531 14.33 10.44 -23.26
C PRO A 531 15.47 10.92 -22.33
N TRP A 532 15.41 12.16 -21.82
CA TRP A 532 16.49 12.74 -21.05
C TRP A 532 16.00 13.45 -19.79
N HIS A 533 16.26 12.82 -18.63
CA HIS A 533 15.83 13.28 -17.31
C HIS A 533 17.02 13.32 -16.36
N PRO A 534 17.81 14.41 -16.37
CA PRO A 534 19.00 14.52 -15.52
C PRO A 534 18.61 14.61 -14.04
N GLU A 535 19.33 13.86 -13.19
CA GLU A 535 19.08 13.76 -11.77
C GLU A 535 19.12 15.11 -11.06
N GLU A 536 19.99 16.00 -11.51
CA GLU A 536 20.15 17.35 -10.96
C GLU A 536 18.89 18.22 -11.12
N TYR A 537 18.08 17.96 -12.16
CA TYR A 537 16.81 18.66 -12.32
C TYR A 537 15.76 18.18 -11.32
N GLN A 538 15.71 16.90 -11.03
CA GLN A 538 14.85 16.36 -9.96
C GLN A 538 15.19 17.03 -8.62
N ASN A 539 16.48 17.16 -8.28
CA ASN A 539 16.94 17.85 -7.09
C ASN A 539 16.41 19.29 -7.02
N LEU A 540 16.53 20.05 -8.11
CA LEU A 540 16.06 21.44 -8.20
C LEU A 540 14.54 21.54 -7.91
N VAL A 541 13.75 20.68 -8.54
CA VAL A 541 12.29 20.68 -8.33
C VAL A 541 11.94 20.37 -6.89
N HIS A 542 12.51 19.31 -6.30
CA HIS A 542 12.20 18.90 -4.94
C HIS A 542 12.68 19.93 -3.88
N GLU A 543 13.83 20.54 -4.08
CA GLU A 543 14.32 21.63 -3.23
C GLU A 543 13.34 22.81 -3.20
N ALA A 544 12.87 23.24 -4.37
CA ALA A 544 11.95 24.36 -4.50
C ALA A 544 10.56 24.06 -3.93
N TYR A 545 10.03 22.85 -4.18
CA TYR A 545 8.74 22.44 -3.64
C TYR A 545 8.76 22.37 -2.12
N TRP A 546 9.80 21.76 -1.53
CA TRP A 546 9.90 21.68 -0.09
C TRP A 546 10.09 23.05 0.56
N ALA A 547 10.87 23.93 -0.04
CA ALA A 547 11.00 25.31 0.41
C ALA A 547 9.67 26.05 0.43
N ALA A 548 8.77 25.78 -0.54
CA ALA A 548 7.43 26.32 -0.56
C ALA A 548 6.48 25.68 0.46
N LEU A 549 6.65 24.38 0.75
CA LEU A 549 5.69 23.60 1.54
C LEU A 549 6.00 23.59 3.05
N LYS A 550 7.28 23.61 3.45
CA LYS A 550 7.68 23.37 4.84
C LYS A 550 7.08 24.34 5.86
N ASP A 551 6.87 25.60 5.47
CA ASP A 551 6.36 26.65 6.32
C ASP A 551 4.86 26.97 6.09
N ARG A 552 4.12 26.04 5.41
CA ARG A 552 2.70 26.18 5.15
C ARG A 552 1.90 25.06 5.84
N PRO A 553 1.63 25.17 7.16
CA PRO A 553 0.94 24.13 7.92
C PRO A 553 -0.49 23.87 7.45
N TYR A 554 -1.13 24.82 6.80
CA TYR A 554 -2.47 24.68 6.25
C TYR A 554 -2.56 23.66 5.10
N VAL A 555 -1.44 23.31 4.45
CA VAL A 555 -1.35 22.23 3.48
C VAL A 555 -1.31 20.90 4.26
N TRP A 556 -2.48 20.26 4.43
CA TRP A 556 -2.66 19.18 5.38
C TRP A 556 -1.88 17.89 5.07
N CYS A 557 -1.51 17.65 3.81
CA CYS A 557 -0.60 16.58 3.39
C CYS A 557 0.33 17.04 2.28
N LYS A 558 1.52 16.41 2.19
CA LYS A 558 2.59 16.74 1.25
C LYS A 558 3.19 15.44 0.74
N PHE A 559 2.61 14.85 -0.33
CA PHE A 559 3.02 13.56 -0.87
C PHE A 559 3.79 13.68 -2.18
N ILE A 560 4.98 13.13 -2.19
CA ILE A 560 5.87 13.08 -3.35
C ILE A 560 5.40 11.97 -4.29
N TRP A 561 5.38 12.24 -5.57
CA TRP A 561 5.25 11.25 -6.62
C TRP A 561 6.63 10.91 -7.17
N CYS A 562 7.22 9.76 -6.80
CA CYS A 562 6.77 8.81 -5.80
C CYS A 562 7.97 8.20 -5.05
N LEU A 563 7.77 7.21 -4.19
CA LEU A 563 8.89 6.61 -3.45
C LEU A 563 9.82 5.82 -4.36
N PHE A 564 9.25 5.00 -5.23
CA PHE A 564 9.99 4.14 -6.17
C PHE A 564 9.63 4.48 -7.62
N ASP A 565 10.58 4.31 -8.54
CA ASP A 565 10.22 4.13 -9.93
C ASP A 565 9.32 2.89 -10.04
N PHE A 566 8.41 2.86 -11.02
CA PHE A 566 7.42 1.79 -11.16
C PHE A 566 7.11 1.48 -12.62
N ALA A 567 6.52 0.30 -12.86
CA ALA A 567 6.15 -0.15 -14.19
C ALA A 567 4.96 0.65 -14.76
N SER A 568 5.16 1.17 -15.94
CA SER A 568 4.17 1.86 -16.75
C SER A 568 4.47 1.59 -18.21
N ASP A 569 3.97 0.48 -18.73
CA ASP A 569 4.35 -0.09 -20.02
C ASP A 569 4.16 0.89 -21.21
N GLY A 570 3.17 1.77 -21.12
CA GLY A 570 2.92 2.81 -22.12
C GLY A 570 3.90 4.00 -22.09
N ARG A 571 4.84 4.07 -21.14
CA ARG A 571 5.82 5.16 -21.05
C ARG A 571 7.11 4.81 -21.79
N ASN A 572 7.67 5.84 -22.45
CA ASN A 572 8.98 5.77 -23.07
C ASN A 572 9.73 7.08 -22.77
N GLU A 573 10.22 7.21 -21.53
CA GLU A 573 10.82 8.43 -20.99
C GLU A 573 12.09 8.11 -20.18
N GLY A 574 12.92 9.10 -19.95
CA GLY A 574 14.18 8.92 -19.23
C GLY A 574 15.13 7.97 -19.96
N ASP A 575 15.71 7.04 -19.23
CA ASP A 575 16.68 6.06 -19.76
C ASP A 575 16.07 4.66 -19.98
N HIS A 576 14.78 4.48 -19.70
CA HIS A 576 14.16 3.16 -19.76
C HIS A 576 12.70 3.22 -20.21
N ALA A 577 12.36 2.53 -21.30
CA ALA A 577 10.97 2.31 -21.70
C ALA A 577 10.22 1.44 -20.66
N GLY A 578 8.91 1.58 -20.60
CA GLY A 578 8.05 0.80 -19.71
C GLY A 578 8.09 1.24 -18.25
N ARG A 579 8.69 2.40 -17.91
CA ARG A 579 8.83 2.88 -16.54
C ARG A 579 8.45 4.33 -16.37
N ASN A 580 7.87 4.63 -15.21
CA ASN A 580 7.76 5.97 -14.66
C ASN A 580 8.97 6.19 -13.73
N ASP A 581 9.82 7.16 -14.05
CA ASP A 581 11.10 7.41 -13.39
C ASP A 581 11.07 8.52 -12.32
N LYS A 582 9.86 8.89 -11.84
CA LYS A 582 9.69 9.92 -10.81
C LYS A 582 9.98 9.45 -9.39
N GLY A 583 10.28 8.18 -9.21
CA GLY A 583 10.71 7.65 -7.92
C GLY A 583 11.95 8.35 -7.37
N LEU A 584 12.03 8.46 -6.05
CA LEU A 584 13.27 8.88 -5.38
C LEU A 584 14.21 7.69 -5.09
N VAL A 585 13.77 6.49 -5.44
CA VAL A 585 14.55 5.25 -5.39
C VAL A 585 14.29 4.50 -6.69
N THR A 586 15.32 3.89 -7.26
CA THR A 586 15.21 3.12 -8.50
C THR A 586 14.24 1.96 -8.37
N TYR A 587 13.69 1.49 -9.50
CA TYR A 587 12.71 0.43 -9.56
C TYR A 587 13.19 -0.87 -8.87
N ASP A 588 14.47 -1.18 -8.95
CA ASP A 588 15.10 -2.35 -8.31
C ASP A 588 15.42 -2.16 -6.81
N ARG A 589 15.06 -1.02 -6.21
CA ARG A 589 15.29 -0.61 -4.81
C ARG A 589 16.75 -0.44 -4.42
N LYS A 590 17.70 -0.59 -5.35
CA LYS A 590 19.14 -0.60 -5.02
C LYS A 590 19.75 0.78 -4.86
N THR A 591 19.20 1.78 -5.57
CA THR A 591 19.78 3.12 -5.57
C THR A 591 18.79 4.17 -5.09
N LYS A 592 19.11 4.84 -4.00
CA LYS A 592 18.44 6.07 -3.57
C LYS A 592 19.01 7.21 -4.40
N LYS A 593 18.14 7.97 -5.08
CA LYS A 593 18.52 9.17 -5.84
C LYS A 593 18.87 10.32 -4.88
N ASP A 594 19.55 11.34 -5.35
CA ASP A 594 19.98 12.45 -4.49
C ASP A 594 18.83 13.10 -3.74
N ALA A 595 17.67 13.27 -4.39
CA ALA A 595 16.48 13.88 -3.78
C ALA A 595 15.93 13.05 -2.60
N PHE A 596 16.18 11.74 -2.51
CA PHE A 596 15.85 10.94 -1.32
C PHE A 596 16.60 11.46 -0.09
N PHE A 597 17.90 11.72 -0.23
CA PHE A 597 18.74 12.22 0.87
C PHE A 597 18.40 13.65 1.25
N PHE A 598 17.92 14.47 0.29
CA PHE A 598 17.39 15.79 0.58
C PHE A 598 16.21 15.71 1.55
N TYR A 599 15.24 14.84 1.28
CA TYR A 599 14.10 14.67 2.18
C TYR A 599 14.50 14.00 3.49
N LYS A 600 15.36 13.00 3.45
CA LYS A 600 15.87 12.37 4.68
C LYS A 600 16.56 13.41 5.57
N ALA A 601 17.33 14.33 5.03
CA ALA A 601 17.96 15.41 5.80
C ALA A 601 16.94 16.39 6.41
N ASN A 602 15.78 16.58 5.76
CA ASN A 602 14.72 17.45 6.25
C ASN A 602 13.77 16.78 7.25
N TRP A 603 13.56 15.48 7.14
CA TRP A 603 12.51 14.75 7.85
C TRP A 603 13.01 13.84 8.96
N SER A 604 14.21 13.28 8.83
CA SER A 604 14.77 12.35 9.80
C SER A 604 15.59 13.07 10.88
N SER A 605 15.53 12.52 12.11
CA SER A 605 16.45 12.88 13.20
C SER A 605 17.78 12.15 13.12
N ASP A 606 17.88 11.09 12.31
CA ASP A 606 19.11 10.35 12.12
C ASP A 606 20.13 11.22 11.39
N PRO A 607 21.41 11.12 11.73
CA PRO A 607 22.47 11.86 11.04
C PRO A 607 22.49 11.56 9.53
N VAL A 608 22.50 12.62 8.71
CA VAL A 608 22.52 12.56 7.25
C VAL A 608 23.65 13.39 6.70
N LEU A 609 24.41 12.82 5.78
CA LEU A 609 25.40 13.51 4.94
C LEU A 609 25.39 12.86 3.56
N HIS A 610 25.19 13.66 2.52
CA HIS A 610 25.19 13.19 1.14
C HIS A 610 25.70 14.26 0.18
N ILE A 611 26.77 13.97 -0.54
CA ILE A 611 27.28 14.80 -1.63
C ILE A 611 26.41 14.52 -2.86
N THR A 612 25.75 15.55 -3.39
CA THR A 612 24.92 15.37 -4.61
C THR A 612 25.81 15.20 -5.85
N SER A 613 25.19 14.67 -6.92
CA SER A 613 25.88 14.48 -8.21
C SER A 613 27.15 13.64 -8.13
N CYS A 614 27.27 12.76 -7.13
CA CYS A 614 28.38 11.81 -7.03
C CYS A 614 28.43 10.84 -8.22
N ARG A 615 27.25 10.52 -8.80
CA ARG A 615 27.12 9.68 -10.00
C ARG A 615 27.50 10.37 -11.28
N PHE A 616 27.47 11.71 -11.29
CA PHE A 616 28.01 12.52 -12.41
C PHE A 616 29.54 12.53 -12.39
N THR A 617 30.14 11.37 -12.63
CA THR A 617 31.59 11.18 -12.50
C THR A 617 32.40 11.88 -13.61
N GLN A 618 31.84 12.03 -14.81
CA GLN A 618 32.50 12.61 -15.97
C GLN A 618 32.10 14.09 -16.10
N ARG A 619 32.97 15.00 -15.68
CA ARG A 619 32.76 16.45 -15.74
C ARG A 619 33.32 17.02 -17.02
N THR A 620 32.61 17.98 -17.62
CA THR A 620 33.07 18.72 -18.82
C THR A 620 33.52 20.14 -18.48
N GLU A 621 33.01 20.70 -17.38
CA GLU A 621 33.30 22.04 -16.95
C GLU A 621 34.29 22.03 -15.77
N ALA A 622 35.33 22.84 -15.85
CA ALA A 622 36.31 22.97 -14.77
C ALA A 622 35.74 23.66 -13.53
N ALA A 623 34.82 24.61 -13.72
CA ALA A 623 34.15 25.30 -12.62
C ALA A 623 32.79 24.61 -12.32
N THR A 624 32.59 24.17 -11.10
CA THR A 624 31.35 23.50 -10.67
C THR A 624 30.87 24.00 -9.32
N GLU A 625 29.64 23.71 -8.96
CA GLU A 625 29.15 23.82 -7.59
C GLU A 625 29.23 22.46 -6.91
N VAL A 626 29.75 22.41 -5.68
CA VAL A 626 29.56 21.24 -4.80
C VAL A 626 28.38 21.52 -3.87
N LYS A 627 27.39 20.65 -3.92
CA LYS A 627 26.19 20.73 -3.08
C LYS A 627 26.11 19.49 -2.21
N VAL A 628 25.78 19.68 -0.93
CA VAL A 628 25.70 18.61 0.07
C VAL A 628 24.38 18.72 0.81
N TYR A 629 23.69 17.60 0.98
CA TYR A 629 22.53 17.49 1.84
C TYR A 629 22.91 16.95 3.21
N SER A 630 22.55 17.66 4.28
CA SER A 630 22.83 17.23 5.65
C SER A 630 21.89 17.88 6.64
N ASN A 631 21.59 17.18 7.75
CA ASN A 631 20.92 17.75 8.91
C ASN A 631 21.89 18.15 10.04
N ALA A 632 23.20 18.13 9.77
CA ALA A 632 24.22 18.64 10.69
C ALA A 632 24.15 20.16 10.85
N PRO A 633 24.59 20.70 11.99
CA PRO A 633 24.74 22.16 12.17
C PRO A 633 25.73 22.78 11.20
N SER A 634 26.80 22.06 10.86
CA SER A 634 27.83 22.50 9.93
C SER A 634 28.45 21.37 9.14
N VAL A 635 28.92 21.69 7.93
CA VAL A 635 29.59 20.76 7.02
C VAL A 635 30.87 21.41 6.51
N THR A 636 31.97 20.66 6.46
CA THR A 636 33.23 21.07 5.84
C THR A 636 33.44 20.31 4.52
N LEU A 637 34.09 20.95 3.56
CA LEU A 637 34.39 20.39 2.26
C LEU A 637 35.92 20.43 2.00
N GLU A 638 36.41 19.35 1.40
CA GLU A 638 37.78 19.19 0.94
C GLU A 638 37.77 18.67 -0.51
N ILE A 639 38.64 19.23 -1.35
CA ILE A 639 38.86 18.74 -2.72
C ILE A 639 40.38 18.46 -2.88
N ASN A 640 40.72 17.23 -3.27
CA ASN A 640 42.11 16.80 -3.48
C ASN A 640 43.03 17.06 -2.26
N GLY A 641 42.49 16.96 -1.04
CA GLY A 641 43.23 17.25 0.19
C GLY A 641 43.32 18.74 0.55
N VAL A 642 42.68 19.61 -0.21
CA VAL A 642 42.60 21.05 0.05
C VAL A 642 41.28 21.41 0.68
N ALA A 643 41.28 21.91 1.91
CA ALA A 643 40.09 22.36 2.61
C ALA A 643 39.50 23.63 1.98
N LEU A 644 38.21 23.59 1.63
CA LEU A 644 37.46 24.76 1.12
C LEU A 644 36.66 25.48 2.19
N GLY A 645 36.87 25.10 3.46
CA GLY A 645 36.20 25.66 4.62
C GLY A 645 34.85 25.06 4.95
N GLY A 646 34.32 25.49 6.10
CA GLY A 646 33.02 25.08 6.60
C GLY A 646 31.87 25.95 6.10
N ARG A 647 30.69 25.41 6.13
CA ARG A 647 29.41 26.11 5.91
C ARG A 647 28.45 25.75 7.04
N ASP A 648 27.70 26.73 7.47
CA ASP A 648 26.54 26.55 8.34
C ASP A 648 25.27 26.60 7.50
N ASP A 649 24.17 26.07 8.02
CA ASP A 649 22.83 26.16 7.38
C ASP A 649 21.92 27.14 8.14
N PRO A 650 22.07 28.45 7.95
CA PRO A 650 21.24 29.43 8.64
C PRO A 650 19.80 29.43 8.17
N SER A 651 19.52 28.88 6.99
CA SER A 651 18.16 28.81 6.41
C SER A 651 17.36 27.61 6.91
N GLY A 652 18.01 26.61 7.53
CA GLY A 652 17.40 25.34 7.89
C GLY A 652 16.94 24.53 6.67
N GLY A 653 17.48 24.84 5.47
CA GLY A 653 17.13 24.17 4.21
C GLY A 653 17.85 22.84 3.99
N ARG A 654 18.78 22.50 4.88
CA ARG A 654 19.58 21.27 4.83
C ARG A 654 20.45 21.13 3.57
N ILE A 655 20.79 22.26 2.96
CA ILE A 655 21.57 22.36 1.72
C ILE A 655 22.80 23.21 1.98
N PHE A 656 23.98 22.61 1.85
CA PHE A 656 25.25 23.29 1.96
C PHE A 656 25.88 23.43 0.57
N ARG A 657 26.30 24.65 0.19
CA ARG A 657 26.77 24.96 -1.17
C ARG A 657 28.13 25.57 -1.18
N TRP A 658 28.99 25.10 -2.08
CA TRP A 658 30.30 25.69 -2.41
C TRP A 658 30.30 26.01 -3.91
N PRO A 659 29.89 27.23 -4.29
CA PRO A 659 29.91 27.67 -5.69
C PRO A 659 31.33 27.94 -6.18
N GLY A 660 31.56 27.78 -7.48
CA GLY A 660 32.82 28.15 -8.14
C GLY A 660 34.03 27.29 -7.73
N VAL A 661 33.78 26.06 -7.32
CA VAL A 661 34.88 25.10 -7.07
C VAL A 661 35.53 24.74 -8.39
N THR A 662 36.90 24.84 -8.43
CA THR A 662 37.67 24.52 -9.63
C THR A 662 38.20 23.08 -9.54
N LEU A 663 37.89 22.27 -10.53
CA LEU A 663 38.40 20.91 -10.69
C LEU A 663 39.74 20.93 -11.45
N ASN A 664 40.66 20.08 -11.06
CA ASN A 664 41.89 19.81 -11.81
C ASN A 664 41.59 18.86 -12.99
N PRO A 665 42.30 18.95 -14.11
CA PRO A 665 42.25 17.93 -15.15
C PRO A 665 42.54 16.53 -14.58
N GLY A 666 41.73 15.53 -14.96
CA GLY A 666 41.80 14.19 -14.41
C GLY A 666 40.94 14.00 -13.13
N GLU A 667 41.36 13.12 -12.24
CA GLU A 667 40.62 12.76 -11.03
C GLU A 667 40.64 13.89 -9.99
N ASN A 668 39.46 14.15 -9.42
CA ASN A 668 39.23 15.01 -8.28
C ASN A 668 38.48 14.27 -7.19
N ARG A 669 39.07 14.19 -6.01
CA ARG A 669 38.46 13.58 -4.83
C ARG A 669 37.72 14.64 -4.04
N VAL A 670 36.38 14.49 -3.98
CA VAL A 670 35.50 15.36 -3.20
C VAL A 670 35.21 14.65 -1.89
N ARG A 671 35.40 15.35 -0.76
CA ARG A 671 35.12 14.80 0.57
C ARG A 671 34.39 15.83 1.41
N ALA A 672 33.24 15.47 1.92
CA ALA A 672 32.48 16.26 2.89
C ALA A 672 32.55 15.62 4.29
N THR A 673 32.58 16.45 5.32
CA THR A 673 32.48 16.01 6.72
C THR A 673 31.38 16.81 7.42
N ALA A 674 30.38 16.11 7.97
CA ALA A 674 29.30 16.71 8.76
C ALA A 674 29.58 16.49 10.24
N HIS A 675 29.47 17.56 11.04
CA HIS A 675 29.76 17.54 12.46
C HIS A 675 28.51 17.49 13.31
N PHE A 676 28.34 16.38 14.08
CA PHE A 676 27.18 16.12 14.96
C PHE A 676 27.60 16.15 16.44
N GLY A 677 28.35 17.13 16.85
CA GLY A 677 28.87 17.23 18.22
C GLY A 677 30.03 16.26 18.46
N ALA A 678 29.74 15.10 19.06
CA ALA A 678 30.79 14.12 19.40
C ALA A 678 31.12 13.14 18.26
N SER A 679 30.39 13.17 17.17
CA SER A 679 30.54 12.25 16.02
C SER A 679 30.54 13.00 14.70
N ASP A 680 31.35 12.54 13.78
CA ASP A 680 31.43 13.05 12.41
C ASP A 680 30.96 11.99 11.43
N LEU A 681 30.18 12.40 10.42
CA LEU A 681 29.95 11.61 9.22
C LEU A 681 30.85 12.11 8.09
N VAL A 682 31.32 11.20 7.27
CA VAL A 682 32.11 11.47 6.09
C VAL A 682 31.46 10.86 4.87
N ASP A 683 31.31 11.64 3.82
CA ASP A 683 30.94 11.18 2.48
C ASP A 683 32.00 11.61 1.47
N SER A 684 32.18 10.80 0.42
CA SER A 684 33.21 11.10 -0.60
C SER A 684 32.87 10.49 -1.95
N CYS A 685 33.25 11.20 -3.01
CA CYS A 685 33.16 10.67 -4.38
C CYS A 685 34.35 11.15 -5.22
N VAL A 686 34.44 10.62 -6.43
CA VAL A 686 35.50 10.99 -7.40
C VAL A 686 34.85 11.52 -8.67
N TRP A 687 35.24 12.73 -9.05
CA TRP A 687 34.85 13.32 -10.34
C TRP A 687 36.09 13.40 -11.25
N THR A 688 35.90 13.12 -12.52
CA THR A 688 36.94 13.17 -13.52
C THR A 688 36.66 14.30 -14.49
N LEU A 689 37.46 15.36 -14.47
CA LEU A 689 37.40 16.40 -15.48
C LEU A 689 38.10 15.91 -16.75
N LYS A 690 37.36 15.83 -17.85
CA LYS A 690 37.95 15.51 -19.16
C LYS A 690 38.96 16.56 -19.55
N SER A 691 40.13 16.14 -20.00
CA SER A 691 41.08 17.07 -20.60
C SER A 691 40.42 17.69 -21.85
N PRO A 692 40.62 19.00 -22.08
CA PRO A 692 40.05 19.67 -23.25
C PRO A 692 40.50 19.07 -24.59
#